data_8cd76be9dd22cdac68d5b1137d637c0f
#
_entry.id   8cd76be9dd22cdac68d5b1137d637c0f
#
_cell.length_a   1.000
_cell.length_b   1.000
_cell.length_c   1.000
_cell.angle_alpha   90.00
_cell.angle_beta   90.00
_cell.angle_gamma   90.00
#
_symmetry.space_group_name_H-M   'P 1'
#
loop_
_entity.id
_entity.type
_entity.pdbx_description
1 polymer ?
#
loop_
_entity_poly.entity_id
_entity_poly.type
_entity_poly.pdbx_seq_one_letter_code
_entity_poly.pdbx_strand_id
1 'polypeptide(L)'
;MFYLYRKDLSDCYEVDSIFIEIRNYLAGNLAGTTKDDLLVEQMLFLIICKLKDEQDREFEEPVYFQRLYPNNSTLKQRINILFQEIHQKYPTILEAKDEIKIDEKSLEFVVSKLEKLSIISKKETILRVLFERFMGSKLRGDKGQFFTPAPIIKLLLGLIDSNNNTKILDPACGTGDILINAFLNGYYSIWGLEKDRFLAKIAQLYLVLLGSNNKRIFEGNALSTYHSWSDQLKTNIGFNSFDLILVNPPFGAKIPINDKEILQQFQLGFKWQKDPDTGDWQKIALREFQAPQILFIERCLEFLKSGGKMVIILPEGVLSNPSDKYIIQFILKSSTILAIISCPQTAFLPYTFVKTNILILEKSPPPVNYSFFMGIIESIKHYNNEYISDITKVINNYQIYLKNDGTLTDSSKFGFVLTINDLKNLILIPEYYNPVIINQLKEINQKKFELIRFGDLVKAKIIKVNRGHEIGVKSYGTGDIPFIRTSDIFNWEINLNPIKKVSEEIWNKYKYKQDIQAGDILFVNDGTFLIGRCALITPCDTKILIQSHIRKFRVMIDSEFLNKYLLFWALNTEICQNQIKSKIFIQATISTLGNRIDEVLLPIPKDPDVKKNLIEQTKKILLKKAQLKSDFAKLLTI
;
A
#
# COMPACT_ATOMS: atom_id res chain seq x y z
N MET A 1 7.20 47.39 -24.73
CA MET A 1 6.73 46.41 -23.76
C MET A 1 5.37 46.84 -23.29
N PHE A 2 4.35 45.99 -23.40
CA PHE A 2 2.98 46.32 -22.99
C PHE A 2 2.70 45.76 -21.63
N TYR A 3 1.89 46.48 -20.85
CA TYR A 3 1.35 45.97 -19.57
C TYR A 3 0.35 44.87 -19.87
N LEU A 4 0.24 43.89 -18.94
CA LEU A 4 -0.75 42.83 -19.02
C LEU A 4 -2.02 43.25 -18.27
N TYR A 5 -3.14 43.13 -18.95
CA TYR A 5 -4.48 43.30 -18.38
C TYR A 5 -5.06 41.91 -18.09
N ARG A 6 -6.10 41.85 -17.26
CA ARG A 6 -6.74 40.56 -16.94
C ARG A 6 -7.18 39.81 -18.21
N LYS A 7 -7.68 40.52 -19.22
CA LYS A 7 -8.07 39.94 -20.53
C LYS A 7 -6.94 39.29 -21.31
N ASP A 8 -5.70 39.66 -21.04
CA ASP A 8 -4.52 39.16 -21.76
C ASP A 8 -4.00 37.83 -21.17
N LEU A 9 -4.60 37.37 -20.05
CA LEU A 9 -4.21 36.12 -19.42
C LEU A 9 -4.81 34.93 -20.19
N SER A 10 -3.99 33.91 -20.43
CA SER A 10 -4.37 32.71 -21.19
C SER A 10 -4.26 31.43 -20.36
N ASP A 11 -5.04 30.44 -20.72
CA ASP A 11 -4.95 29.11 -20.13
C ASP A 11 -3.59 28.46 -20.39
N CYS A 12 -3.05 27.80 -19.37
CA CYS A 12 -1.80 27.07 -19.49
C CYS A 12 -2.05 25.58 -19.71
N TYR A 13 -1.38 25.01 -20.73
CA TYR A 13 -1.40 23.58 -21.03
C TYR A 13 -0.13 22.85 -20.55
N GLU A 14 0.97 23.58 -20.28
CA GLU A 14 2.28 23.03 -19.89
C GLU A 14 2.68 23.40 -18.45
N VAL A 15 1.73 23.37 -17.52
CA VAL A 15 1.96 23.74 -16.11
C VAL A 15 3.13 22.97 -15.50
N ASP A 16 3.27 21.71 -15.85
CA ASP A 16 4.26 20.80 -15.27
C ASP A 16 5.71 21.23 -15.58
N SER A 17 5.98 21.53 -16.86
CA SER A 17 7.31 22.00 -17.31
C SER A 17 7.70 23.33 -16.68
N ILE A 18 6.73 24.25 -16.54
CA ILE A 18 6.92 25.55 -15.92
C ILE A 18 7.31 25.41 -14.44
N PHE A 19 6.61 24.57 -13.69
CA PHE A 19 6.95 24.37 -12.27
C PHE A 19 8.26 23.60 -12.06
N ILE A 20 8.63 22.70 -12.95
CA ILE A 20 9.97 22.07 -12.94
C ILE A 20 11.05 23.14 -13.12
N GLU A 21 10.88 24.03 -14.11
CA GLU A 21 11.84 25.10 -14.37
C GLU A 21 11.97 26.07 -13.19
N ILE A 22 10.84 26.51 -12.64
CA ILE A 22 10.82 27.38 -11.44
C ILE A 22 11.53 26.70 -10.28
N ARG A 23 11.20 25.44 -10.00
CA ARG A 23 11.81 24.67 -8.89
C ARG A 23 13.32 24.56 -9.06
N ASN A 24 13.80 24.19 -10.23
CA ASN A 24 15.23 24.04 -10.50
C ASN A 24 15.97 25.38 -10.34
N TYR A 25 15.38 26.48 -10.80
CA TYR A 25 15.95 27.81 -10.63
C TYR A 25 16.02 28.22 -9.16
N LEU A 26 14.94 28.07 -8.40
CA LEU A 26 14.88 28.43 -6.99
C LEU A 26 15.82 27.57 -6.15
N ALA A 27 15.91 26.28 -6.43
CA ALA A 27 16.83 25.36 -5.73
C ALA A 27 18.31 25.74 -5.93
N GLY A 28 18.65 26.32 -7.10
CA GLY A 28 20.01 26.76 -7.41
C GLY A 28 20.37 28.16 -6.92
N ASN A 29 19.40 29.05 -6.69
CA ASN A 29 19.64 30.47 -6.44
C ASN A 29 19.26 30.95 -5.04
N LEU A 30 18.42 30.23 -4.30
CA LEU A 30 18.11 30.57 -2.91
C LEU A 30 19.21 30.04 -1.98
N ALA A 31 20.23 30.85 -1.74
CA ALA A 31 21.34 30.53 -0.85
C ALA A 31 20.86 30.24 0.58
N GLY A 32 21.19 29.07 1.13
CA GLY A 32 20.90 28.68 2.51
C GLY A 32 19.56 28.02 2.76
N THR A 33 18.71 27.81 1.75
CA THR A 33 17.40 27.16 1.89
C THR A 33 17.40 25.77 1.26
N THR A 34 18.03 24.81 1.91
CA THR A 34 17.90 23.37 1.61
C THR A 34 16.58 22.78 2.13
N LYS A 35 15.68 23.63 2.66
CA LYS A 35 14.39 23.16 3.17
C LYS A 35 13.34 23.32 2.07
N ASP A 36 12.99 22.22 1.44
CA ASP A 36 11.89 22.13 0.47
C ASP A 36 10.59 22.78 1.00
N ASP A 37 10.37 22.79 2.32
CA ASP A 37 9.22 23.43 2.98
C ASP A 37 9.10 24.92 2.66
N LEU A 38 10.21 25.67 2.74
CA LEU A 38 10.18 27.10 2.47
C LEU A 38 9.88 27.37 1.00
N LEU A 39 10.43 26.56 0.08
CA LEU A 39 10.14 26.71 -1.34
C LEU A 39 8.65 26.48 -1.64
N VAL A 40 8.06 25.43 -1.06
CA VAL A 40 6.63 25.14 -1.21
C VAL A 40 5.79 26.27 -0.66
N GLU A 41 6.09 26.74 0.55
CA GLU A 41 5.35 27.82 1.22
C GLU A 41 5.41 29.11 0.39
N GLN A 42 6.59 29.50 -0.06
CA GLN A 42 6.77 30.71 -0.86
C GLN A 42 6.06 30.62 -2.22
N MET A 43 6.11 29.48 -2.87
CA MET A 43 5.38 29.27 -4.12
C MET A 43 3.87 29.32 -3.91
N LEU A 44 3.35 28.76 -2.82
CA LEU A 44 1.94 28.87 -2.47
C LEU A 44 1.53 30.32 -2.23
N PHE A 45 2.33 31.09 -1.50
CA PHE A 45 2.05 32.50 -1.28
C PHE A 45 1.99 33.29 -2.60
N LEU A 46 2.90 33.00 -3.53
CA LEU A 46 2.86 33.63 -4.86
C LEU A 46 1.64 33.21 -5.69
N ILE A 47 1.26 31.93 -5.65
CA ILE A 47 0.06 31.44 -6.36
C ILE A 47 -1.21 32.05 -5.77
N ILE A 48 -1.28 32.17 -4.43
CA ILE A 48 -2.41 32.84 -3.76
C ILE A 48 -2.49 34.32 -4.16
N CYS A 49 -1.33 35.03 -4.20
CA CYS A 49 -1.28 36.42 -4.64
C CYS A 49 -1.78 36.57 -6.08
N LYS A 50 -1.32 35.70 -6.97
CA LYS A 50 -1.74 35.72 -8.37
C LYS A 50 -3.24 35.41 -8.53
N LEU A 51 -3.76 34.42 -7.81
CA LEU A 51 -5.18 34.08 -7.86
C LEU A 51 -6.06 35.24 -7.36
N LYS A 52 -5.66 35.88 -6.23
CA LYS A 52 -6.36 37.04 -5.71
C LYS A 52 -6.35 38.20 -6.71
N ASP A 53 -5.21 38.51 -7.30
CA ASP A 53 -5.08 39.56 -8.29
C ASP A 53 -6.01 39.32 -9.49
N GLU A 54 -6.06 38.08 -10.01
CA GLU A 54 -6.97 37.73 -11.10
C GLU A 54 -8.46 37.78 -10.70
N GLN A 55 -8.80 37.48 -9.43
CA GLN A 55 -10.20 37.53 -8.95
C GLN A 55 -10.70 38.94 -8.73
N ASP A 56 -9.86 39.84 -8.24
CA ASP A 56 -10.25 41.17 -7.80
C ASP A 56 -10.15 42.23 -8.89
N ARG A 57 -9.52 41.89 -10.07
CA ARG A 57 -9.40 42.82 -11.20
C ARG A 57 -10.55 42.68 -12.20
N GLU A 58 -11.02 43.84 -12.69
CA GLU A 58 -11.93 43.89 -13.82
C GLU A 58 -11.20 43.46 -15.12
N PHE A 59 -11.97 43.09 -16.15
CA PHE A 59 -11.44 42.55 -17.41
C PHE A 59 -10.44 43.49 -18.11
N GLU A 60 -10.69 44.81 -18.04
CA GLU A 60 -9.87 45.87 -18.64
C GLU A 60 -8.89 46.51 -17.64
N GLU A 61 -8.64 45.90 -16.47
CA GLU A 61 -7.70 46.41 -15.48
C GLU A 61 -6.34 45.70 -15.59
N PRO A 62 -5.22 46.43 -15.37
CA PRO A 62 -3.90 45.82 -15.33
C PRO A 62 -3.72 44.95 -14.08
N VAL A 63 -3.17 43.75 -14.24
CA VAL A 63 -2.87 42.85 -13.14
C VAL A 63 -1.62 43.30 -12.37
N TYR A 64 -1.57 43.15 -11.06
CA TYR A 64 -0.40 43.46 -10.23
C TYR A 64 0.71 42.40 -10.37
N PHE A 65 0.33 41.15 -10.65
CA PHE A 65 1.24 40.04 -10.78
C PHE A 65 1.89 39.98 -12.18
N GLN A 66 2.69 41.01 -12.49
CA GLN A 66 3.46 41.14 -13.72
C GLN A 66 4.75 41.94 -13.47
N ARG A 67 5.78 41.74 -14.31
CA ARG A 67 7.06 42.43 -14.17
C ARG A 67 6.96 43.93 -14.44
N LEU A 68 6.21 44.32 -15.44
CA LEU A 68 5.98 45.72 -15.80
C LEU A 68 4.62 46.18 -15.27
N TYR A 69 4.54 47.45 -14.80
CA TYR A 69 3.30 48.02 -14.32
C TYR A 69 3.24 49.53 -14.62
N PRO A 70 2.07 50.12 -14.85
CA PRO A 70 1.94 51.52 -15.27
C PRO A 70 2.49 52.57 -14.30
N ASN A 71 2.69 52.25 -13.05
CA ASN A 71 3.23 53.18 -12.04
C ASN A 71 4.68 52.76 -11.64
N ASN A 72 5.35 53.63 -10.85
CA ASN A 72 6.73 53.40 -10.40
C ASN A 72 6.87 52.37 -9.25
N SER A 73 5.82 51.57 -8.94
CA SER A 73 5.91 50.53 -7.91
C SER A 73 6.79 49.35 -8.34
N THR A 74 7.66 48.89 -7.45
CA THR A 74 8.45 47.69 -7.73
C THR A 74 7.57 46.43 -7.71
N LEU A 75 8.02 45.36 -8.37
CA LEU A 75 7.32 44.08 -8.34
C LEU A 75 7.11 43.58 -6.91
N LYS A 76 8.15 43.67 -6.08
CA LYS A 76 8.10 43.23 -4.68
C LYS A 76 7.07 44.02 -3.86
N GLN A 77 6.95 45.33 -4.08
CA GLN A 77 5.93 46.13 -3.42
C GLN A 77 4.52 45.67 -3.79
N ARG A 78 4.23 45.42 -5.06
CA ARG A 78 2.90 44.98 -5.50
C ARG A 78 2.54 43.60 -4.97
N ILE A 79 3.49 42.66 -5.00
CA ILE A 79 3.26 41.31 -4.45
C ILE A 79 3.03 41.37 -2.94
N ASN A 80 3.78 42.22 -2.21
CA ASN A 80 3.55 42.41 -0.78
C ASN A 80 2.18 43.03 -0.46
N ILE A 81 1.67 43.96 -1.28
CA ILE A 81 0.32 44.49 -1.13
C ILE A 81 -0.72 43.34 -1.25
N LEU A 82 -0.63 42.55 -2.31
CA LEU A 82 -1.54 41.40 -2.50
C LEU A 82 -1.46 40.43 -1.31
N PHE A 83 -0.24 40.14 -0.83
CA PHE A 83 -0.05 39.24 0.29
C PHE A 83 -0.62 39.78 1.61
N GLN A 84 -0.45 41.08 1.88
CA GLN A 84 -1.03 41.73 3.06
C GLN A 84 -2.57 41.71 3.04
N GLU A 85 -3.19 41.93 1.88
CA GLU A 85 -4.66 41.84 1.74
C GLU A 85 -5.14 40.40 2.01
N ILE A 86 -4.39 39.39 1.55
CA ILE A 86 -4.70 37.99 1.84
C ILE A 86 -4.52 37.69 3.34
N HIS A 87 -3.47 38.23 3.94
CA HIS A 87 -3.20 38.05 5.36
C HIS A 87 -4.34 38.65 6.22
N GLN A 88 -4.86 39.81 5.84
CA GLN A 88 -6.02 40.44 6.49
C GLN A 88 -7.31 39.62 6.32
N LYS A 89 -7.49 39.00 5.16
CA LYS A 89 -8.67 38.17 4.86
C LYS A 89 -8.66 36.84 5.61
N TYR A 90 -7.46 36.25 5.86
CA TYR A 90 -7.31 34.94 6.47
C TYR A 90 -6.37 34.92 7.70
N PRO A 91 -6.65 35.76 8.74
CA PRO A 91 -5.74 35.93 9.90
C PRO A 91 -5.63 34.67 10.78
N THR A 92 -6.55 33.72 10.64
CA THR A 92 -6.52 32.44 11.38
C THR A 92 -5.68 31.36 10.71
N ILE A 93 -5.22 31.61 9.48
CA ILE A 93 -4.48 30.64 8.66
C ILE A 93 -3.03 31.10 8.47
N LEU A 94 -2.88 32.40 8.13
CA LEU A 94 -1.58 33.04 7.98
C LEU A 94 -1.13 33.63 9.33
N GLU A 95 0.12 33.38 9.68
CA GLU A 95 0.71 33.87 10.92
C GLU A 95 1.33 35.24 10.72
N ALA A 96 1.44 36.04 11.79
CA ALA A 96 2.03 37.38 11.73
C ALA A 96 3.48 37.39 11.17
N LYS A 97 4.21 36.26 11.27
CA LYS A 97 5.57 36.11 10.74
C LYS A 97 5.64 35.67 9.28
N ASP A 98 4.48 35.33 8.66
CA ASP A 98 4.44 34.91 7.27
C ASP A 98 4.70 36.09 6.35
N GLU A 99 5.68 35.95 5.47
CA GLU A 99 6.10 37.00 4.55
C GLU A 99 6.67 36.40 3.26
N ILE A 100 6.72 37.18 2.22
CA ILE A 100 7.38 36.83 0.96
C ILE A 100 8.89 37.01 1.13
N LYS A 101 9.61 35.89 1.29
CA LYS A 101 11.06 35.82 1.53
C LYS A 101 11.91 35.66 0.29
N ILE A 102 11.28 35.52 -0.86
CA ILE A 102 11.98 35.39 -2.16
C ILE A 102 12.67 36.72 -2.47
N ASP A 103 13.96 36.65 -2.85
CA ASP A 103 14.70 37.80 -3.33
C ASP A 103 14.13 38.35 -4.64
N GLU A 104 14.44 39.61 -4.95
CA GLU A 104 13.84 40.32 -6.08
C GLU A 104 14.12 39.65 -7.42
N LYS A 105 15.32 39.15 -7.62
CA LYS A 105 15.73 38.48 -8.86
C LYS A 105 15.02 37.14 -9.05
N SER A 106 14.90 36.36 -8.00
CA SER A 106 14.14 35.10 -7.99
C SER A 106 12.64 35.36 -8.17
N LEU A 107 12.11 36.42 -7.55
CA LEU A 107 10.71 36.82 -7.72
C LEU A 107 10.42 37.21 -9.17
N GLU A 108 11.29 38.01 -9.80
CA GLU A 108 11.16 38.38 -11.22
C GLU A 108 11.15 37.15 -12.13
N PHE A 109 12.03 36.18 -11.85
CA PHE A 109 12.06 34.93 -12.59
C PHE A 109 10.73 34.18 -12.49
N VAL A 110 10.24 33.93 -11.26
CA VAL A 110 8.97 33.24 -11.03
C VAL A 110 7.81 33.94 -11.71
N VAL A 111 7.72 35.28 -11.53
CA VAL A 111 6.67 36.08 -12.14
C VAL A 111 6.77 36.03 -13.67
N SER A 112 7.97 36.09 -14.26
CA SER A 112 8.16 35.99 -15.72
C SER A 112 7.55 34.71 -16.33
N LYS A 113 7.54 33.62 -15.56
CA LYS A 113 6.99 32.32 -15.99
C LYS A 113 5.47 32.24 -15.80
N LEU A 114 4.93 32.96 -14.83
CA LEU A 114 3.52 32.88 -14.44
C LEU A 114 2.65 34.06 -14.89
N GLU A 115 3.23 35.23 -15.20
CA GLU A 115 2.51 36.48 -15.42
C GLU A 115 1.42 36.42 -16.51
N LYS A 116 1.66 35.64 -17.58
CA LYS A 116 0.71 35.49 -18.71
C LYS A 116 -0.33 34.39 -18.51
N LEU A 117 -0.20 33.59 -17.47
CA LEU A 117 -1.09 32.45 -17.25
C LEU A 117 -2.31 32.86 -16.45
N SER A 118 -3.49 32.36 -16.81
CA SER A 118 -4.66 32.37 -15.93
C SER A 118 -4.64 31.15 -15.01
N ILE A 119 -4.77 31.43 -13.70
CA ILE A 119 -4.84 30.36 -12.69
C ILE A 119 -6.29 29.97 -12.40
N ILE A 120 -7.24 30.89 -12.54
CA ILE A 120 -8.64 30.69 -12.10
C ILE A 120 -9.26 29.46 -12.77
N SER A 121 -9.09 29.29 -14.08
CA SER A 121 -9.72 28.22 -14.85
C SER A 121 -9.19 26.82 -14.56
N LYS A 122 -7.94 26.71 -14.07
CA LYS A 122 -7.24 25.42 -13.82
C LYS A 122 -6.58 25.34 -12.44
N LYS A 123 -7.12 26.08 -11.47
CA LYS A 123 -6.54 26.18 -10.12
C LYS A 123 -6.26 24.81 -9.49
N GLU A 124 -7.15 23.82 -9.66
CA GLU A 124 -6.99 22.46 -9.14
C GLU A 124 -5.77 21.76 -9.73
N THR A 125 -5.62 21.80 -11.07
CA THR A 125 -4.49 21.20 -11.75
C THR A 125 -3.19 21.89 -11.35
N ILE A 126 -3.17 23.21 -11.30
CA ILE A 126 -2.01 24.02 -10.95
C ILE A 126 -1.55 23.70 -9.52
N LEU A 127 -2.47 23.66 -8.55
CA LEU A 127 -2.14 23.35 -7.17
C LEU A 127 -1.63 21.90 -7.02
N ARG A 128 -2.27 20.94 -7.68
CA ARG A 128 -1.82 19.54 -7.67
C ARG A 128 -0.39 19.42 -8.20
N VAL A 129 -0.10 20.02 -9.36
CA VAL A 129 1.25 19.96 -9.96
C VAL A 129 2.27 20.68 -9.08
N LEU A 130 1.92 21.83 -8.49
CA LEU A 130 2.77 22.52 -7.54
C LEU A 130 3.21 21.57 -6.41
N PHE A 131 2.25 20.90 -5.76
CA PHE A 131 2.54 19.98 -4.67
C PHE A 131 3.39 18.79 -5.12
N GLU A 132 3.04 18.15 -6.21
CA GLU A 132 3.79 17.01 -6.75
C GLU A 132 5.25 17.37 -7.04
N ARG A 133 5.52 18.57 -7.57
CA ARG A 133 6.85 19.00 -7.98
C ARG A 133 7.71 19.55 -6.85
N PHE A 134 7.13 20.27 -5.90
CA PHE A 134 7.89 20.90 -4.84
C PHE A 134 8.01 20.03 -3.58
N MET A 135 7.02 19.21 -3.27
CA MET A 135 7.06 18.34 -2.08
C MET A 135 7.58 16.92 -2.34
N GLY A 136 7.68 16.50 -3.61
CA GLY A 136 7.96 15.11 -3.97
C GLY A 136 9.28 14.52 -3.48
N SER A 137 10.29 15.32 -3.11
CA SER A 137 11.57 14.83 -2.57
C SER A 137 11.52 14.55 -1.07
N LYS A 138 10.78 15.33 -0.31
CA LYS A 138 10.73 15.27 1.15
C LYS A 138 9.76 14.22 1.68
N LEU A 139 8.71 13.95 0.93
CA LEU A 139 7.71 12.93 1.28
C LEU A 139 8.15 11.50 0.90
N ARG A 140 9.37 11.34 0.37
CA ARG A 140 9.93 10.02 -0.01
C ARG A 140 10.49 9.22 1.17
N GLY A 141 9.95 9.37 2.36
CA GLY A 141 10.07 8.21 3.19
C GLY A 141 10.74 8.22 4.54
N ASP A 142 11.25 9.30 5.09
CA ASP A 142 11.88 9.20 6.42
C ASP A 142 10.88 9.27 7.59
N LYS A 143 9.69 9.84 7.36
CA LYS A 143 8.66 10.01 8.41
C LYS A 143 7.38 9.18 8.20
N GLY A 144 7.35 8.23 7.25
CA GLY A 144 6.15 7.41 6.97
C GLY A 144 4.95 8.21 6.44
N GLN A 145 5.17 9.46 6.00
CA GLN A 145 4.16 10.32 5.40
C GLN A 145 4.21 10.16 3.89
N PHE A 146 3.06 9.88 3.26
CA PHE A 146 2.95 9.70 1.82
C PHE A 146 1.72 10.43 1.31
N PHE A 147 1.81 10.98 0.09
CA PHE A 147 0.63 11.38 -0.66
C PHE A 147 -0.24 10.16 -0.96
N THR A 148 -1.54 10.36 -0.91
CA THR A 148 -2.45 9.35 -1.41
C THR A 148 -2.57 9.50 -2.94
N PRO A 149 -2.14 8.51 -3.73
CA PRO A 149 -2.18 8.60 -5.19
C PRO A 149 -3.61 8.85 -5.71
N ALA A 150 -3.74 9.67 -6.76
CA ALA A 150 -5.03 10.02 -7.32
C ALA A 150 -5.94 8.82 -7.67
N PRO A 151 -5.43 7.69 -8.21
CA PRO A 151 -6.26 6.49 -8.41
C PRO A 151 -6.84 5.92 -7.12
N ILE A 152 -6.08 5.98 -6.02
CA ILE A 152 -6.53 5.51 -4.71
C ILE A 152 -7.57 6.46 -4.14
N ILE A 153 -7.40 7.78 -4.30
CA ILE A 153 -8.41 8.76 -3.90
C ILE A 153 -9.72 8.53 -4.67
N LYS A 154 -9.64 8.32 -5.99
CA LYS A 154 -10.81 7.95 -6.82
C LYS A 154 -11.50 6.70 -6.29
N LEU A 155 -10.72 5.68 -5.90
CA LEU A 155 -11.26 4.47 -5.31
C LEU A 155 -11.96 4.76 -3.98
N LEU A 156 -11.30 5.47 -3.05
CA LEU A 156 -11.88 5.85 -1.76
C LEU A 156 -13.22 6.56 -1.93
N LEU A 157 -13.26 7.58 -2.80
CA LEU A 157 -14.47 8.36 -3.04
C LEU A 157 -15.57 7.53 -3.75
N GLY A 158 -15.19 6.63 -4.65
CA GLY A 158 -16.12 5.74 -5.33
C GLY A 158 -16.73 4.65 -4.42
N LEU A 159 -16.12 4.39 -3.28
CA LEU A 159 -16.61 3.45 -2.26
C LEU A 159 -17.49 4.14 -1.19
N ILE A 160 -17.64 5.46 -1.25
CA ILE A 160 -18.51 6.19 -0.34
C ILE A 160 -19.97 6.03 -0.78
N ASP A 161 -20.78 5.59 0.17
CA ASP A 161 -22.25 5.60 0.07
C ASP A 161 -22.76 6.65 1.07
N SER A 162 -22.78 7.91 0.65
CA SER A 162 -23.21 9.02 1.49
C SER A 162 -23.64 10.24 0.66
N ASN A 163 -24.33 11.17 1.30
CA ASN A 163 -24.81 12.39 0.67
C ASN A 163 -23.89 13.60 1.00
N ASN A 164 -24.14 14.72 0.34
CA ASN A 164 -23.32 15.94 0.47
C ASN A 164 -23.32 16.58 1.88
N ASN A 165 -24.25 16.18 2.75
CA ASN A 165 -24.34 16.68 4.14
C ASN A 165 -23.54 15.81 5.13
N THR A 166 -22.96 14.72 4.67
CA THR A 166 -22.14 13.80 5.48
C THR A 166 -20.96 14.53 6.10
N LYS A 167 -20.83 14.45 7.42
CA LYS A 167 -19.73 15.04 8.17
C LYS A 167 -18.51 14.14 8.12
N ILE A 168 -17.48 14.54 7.33
CA ILE A 168 -16.28 13.76 7.03
C ILE A 168 -15.10 14.23 7.86
N LEU A 169 -14.33 13.29 8.44
CA LEU A 169 -13.04 13.58 9.07
C LEU A 169 -11.93 12.73 8.41
N ASP A 170 -10.80 13.39 8.15
CA ASP A 170 -9.50 12.72 7.97
C ASP A 170 -8.59 13.07 9.17
N PRO A 171 -8.37 12.15 10.11
CA PRO A 171 -7.58 12.42 11.32
C PRO A 171 -6.06 12.36 11.12
N ALA A 172 -5.58 12.18 9.89
CA ALA A 172 -4.17 12.19 9.50
C ALA A 172 -4.03 12.76 8.08
N CYS A 173 -4.61 13.96 7.85
CA CYS A 173 -4.92 14.43 6.51
C CYS A 173 -3.69 14.84 5.68
N GLY A 174 -2.50 14.99 6.26
CA GLY A 174 -1.30 15.42 5.55
C GLY A 174 -1.52 16.74 4.81
N THR A 175 -1.30 16.74 3.51
CA THR A 175 -1.56 17.88 2.60
C THR A 175 -3.03 18.07 2.25
N GLY A 176 -3.92 17.24 2.79
CA GLY A 176 -5.35 17.34 2.58
C GLY A 176 -5.90 16.67 1.32
N ASP A 177 -5.10 15.87 0.63
CA ASP A 177 -5.45 15.32 -0.69
C ASP A 177 -6.81 14.62 -0.73
N ILE A 178 -7.13 13.79 0.27
CA ILE A 178 -8.43 13.09 0.35
C ILE A 178 -9.56 14.10 0.55
N LEU A 179 -9.42 15.03 1.51
CA LEU A 179 -10.45 16.02 1.83
C LEU A 179 -10.66 17.03 0.70
N ILE A 180 -9.60 17.44 0.03
CA ILE A 180 -9.64 18.33 -1.11
C ILE A 180 -10.44 17.70 -2.26
N ASN A 181 -10.15 16.45 -2.58
CA ASN A 181 -10.91 15.72 -3.60
C ASN A 181 -12.35 15.45 -3.16
N ALA A 182 -12.61 15.18 -1.88
CA ALA A 182 -13.97 15.11 -1.36
C ALA A 182 -14.72 16.45 -1.55
N PHE A 183 -14.08 17.57 -1.22
CA PHE A 183 -14.65 18.91 -1.42
C PHE A 183 -14.99 19.19 -2.89
N LEU A 184 -14.10 18.84 -3.82
CA LEU A 184 -14.30 18.97 -5.26
C LEU A 184 -15.45 18.08 -5.79
N ASN A 185 -15.73 16.97 -5.11
CA ASN A 185 -16.87 16.09 -5.42
C ASN A 185 -18.16 16.48 -4.67
N GLY A 186 -18.22 17.68 -4.07
CA GLY A 186 -19.44 18.22 -3.47
C GLY A 186 -19.63 17.91 -1.99
N TYR A 187 -18.66 17.30 -1.30
CA TYR A 187 -18.72 17.07 0.15
C TYR A 187 -18.15 18.29 0.88
N TYR A 188 -19.01 19.22 1.27
CA TYR A 188 -18.57 20.49 1.89
C TYR A 188 -18.41 20.41 3.41
N SER A 189 -18.93 19.36 4.06
CA SER A 189 -18.83 19.13 5.50
C SER A 189 -17.61 18.27 5.83
N ILE A 190 -16.41 18.84 5.63
CA ILE A 190 -15.12 18.17 5.80
C ILE A 190 -14.33 18.75 6.97
N TRP A 191 -13.57 17.91 7.67
CA TRP A 191 -12.62 18.26 8.73
C TRP A 191 -11.33 17.47 8.56
N GLY A 192 -10.20 18.09 8.85
CA GLY A 192 -8.89 17.45 8.85
C GLY A 192 -8.13 17.71 10.14
N LEU A 193 -7.37 16.72 10.57
CA LEU A 193 -6.43 16.84 11.66
C LEU A 193 -5.05 16.37 11.18
N GLU A 194 -4.03 17.21 11.40
CA GLU A 194 -2.65 16.90 10.99
C GLU A 194 -1.68 17.31 12.11
N LYS A 195 -0.74 16.41 12.43
CA LYS A 195 0.25 16.63 13.49
C LYS A 195 1.33 17.63 13.08
N ASP A 196 1.71 17.62 11.81
CA ASP A 196 2.71 18.53 11.26
C ASP A 196 2.04 19.88 10.94
N ARG A 197 2.48 20.92 11.66
CA ARG A 197 1.94 22.28 11.52
C ARG A 197 2.04 22.82 10.10
N PHE A 198 3.15 22.53 9.42
CA PHE A 198 3.37 22.99 8.05
C PHE A 198 2.38 22.33 7.10
N LEU A 199 2.19 21.00 7.17
CA LEU A 199 1.24 20.28 6.33
C LEU A 199 -0.21 20.71 6.61
N ALA A 200 -0.59 20.91 7.87
CA ALA A 200 -1.89 21.41 8.25
C ALA A 200 -2.18 22.79 7.63
N LYS A 201 -1.20 23.71 7.69
CA LYS A 201 -1.28 25.04 7.07
C LYS A 201 -1.46 24.95 5.55
N ILE A 202 -0.65 24.11 4.90
CA ILE A 202 -0.71 23.86 3.47
C ILE A 202 -2.08 23.34 3.04
N ALA A 203 -2.60 22.32 3.71
CA ALA A 203 -3.92 21.74 3.44
C ALA A 203 -5.03 22.77 3.60
N GLN A 204 -4.95 23.61 4.63
CA GLN A 204 -5.94 24.67 4.85
C GLN A 204 -5.87 25.75 3.76
N LEU A 205 -4.67 26.19 3.38
CA LEU A 205 -4.49 27.16 2.28
C LEU A 205 -5.04 26.62 0.95
N TYR A 206 -4.83 25.33 0.69
CA TYR A 206 -5.37 24.70 -0.51
C TYR A 206 -6.91 24.74 -0.53
N LEU A 207 -7.58 24.40 0.58
CA LEU A 207 -9.05 24.49 0.67
C LEU A 207 -9.56 25.92 0.48
N VAL A 208 -8.86 26.91 1.04
CA VAL A 208 -9.23 28.33 0.85
C VAL A 208 -9.12 28.73 -0.62
N LEU A 209 -8.05 28.32 -1.31
CA LEU A 209 -7.88 28.56 -2.74
C LEU A 209 -9.01 27.95 -3.58
N LEU A 210 -9.58 26.83 -3.13
CA LEU A 210 -10.72 26.19 -3.77
C LEU A 210 -12.07 26.88 -3.44
N GLY A 211 -12.07 27.82 -2.51
CA GLY A 211 -13.26 28.60 -2.14
C GLY A 211 -13.89 28.21 -0.80
N SER A 212 -13.21 27.43 0.02
CA SER A 212 -13.66 27.18 1.40
C SER A 212 -13.46 28.42 2.26
N ASN A 213 -14.52 28.96 2.83
CA ASN A 213 -14.44 30.16 3.66
C ASN A 213 -14.17 29.87 5.15
N ASN A 214 -14.18 28.63 5.56
CA ASN A 214 -14.04 28.23 6.96
C ASN A 214 -12.73 27.48 7.22
N LYS A 215 -12.18 27.65 8.44
CA LYS A 215 -11.09 26.82 8.90
C LYS A 215 -11.61 25.40 9.13
N ARG A 216 -11.06 24.44 8.39
CA ARG A 216 -11.47 23.03 8.40
C ARG A 216 -10.31 22.07 8.73
N ILE A 217 -9.08 22.54 8.62
CA ILE A 217 -7.88 21.76 8.95
C ILE A 217 -7.30 22.31 10.25
N PHE A 218 -6.98 21.43 11.16
CA PHE A 218 -6.47 21.74 12.50
C PHE A 218 -5.12 21.05 12.72
N GLU A 219 -4.19 21.79 13.33
CA GLU A 219 -2.96 21.21 13.84
C GLU A 219 -3.25 20.41 15.10
N GLY A 220 -2.78 19.16 15.16
CA GLY A 220 -2.91 18.33 16.34
C GLY A 220 -2.63 16.85 16.06
N ASN A 221 -2.25 16.13 17.10
CA ASN A 221 -2.03 14.70 17.02
C ASN A 221 -3.31 13.93 17.40
N ALA A 222 -3.92 13.27 16.41
CA ALA A 222 -5.13 12.47 16.63
C ALA A 222 -4.96 11.37 17.69
N LEU A 223 -3.74 10.84 17.83
CA LEU A 223 -3.43 9.77 18.79
C LEU A 223 -3.12 10.29 20.20
N SER A 224 -2.90 11.58 20.40
CA SER A 224 -2.63 12.12 21.74
C SER A 224 -3.86 12.05 22.65
N THR A 225 -3.63 12.25 23.95
CA THR A 225 -4.72 12.27 24.94
C THR A 225 -5.65 13.47 24.68
N TYR A 226 -6.96 13.28 24.85
CA TYR A 226 -7.94 14.35 24.65
C TYR A 226 -7.65 15.59 25.53
N HIS A 227 -7.11 15.37 26.73
CA HIS A 227 -6.75 16.45 27.64
C HIS A 227 -5.65 17.37 27.08
N SER A 228 -4.72 16.82 26.31
CA SER A 228 -3.61 17.57 25.69
C SER A 228 -4.03 18.38 24.47
N TRP A 229 -5.25 18.23 23.99
CA TRP A 229 -5.76 18.98 22.84
C TRP A 229 -6.06 20.42 23.20
N SER A 230 -5.81 21.35 22.26
CA SER A 230 -6.22 22.75 22.40
C SER A 230 -7.75 22.87 22.47
N ASP A 231 -8.25 23.95 23.09
CA ASP A 231 -9.69 24.21 23.17
C ASP A 231 -10.32 24.35 21.77
N GLN A 232 -9.60 24.95 20.83
CA GLN A 232 -10.02 25.05 19.44
C GLN A 232 -10.21 23.65 18.82
N LEU A 233 -9.30 22.72 19.09
CA LEU A 233 -9.38 21.36 18.58
C LEU A 233 -10.57 20.62 19.22
N LYS A 234 -10.73 20.70 20.53
CA LYS A 234 -11.84 20.08 21.28
C LYS A 234 -13.21 20.56 20.81
N THR A 235 -13.32 21.84 20.45
CA THR A 235 -14.57 22.44 19.95
C THR A 235 -14.96 21.93 18.57
N ASN A 236 -13.98 21.65 17.70
CA ASN A 236 -14.23 21.30 16.30
C ASN A 236 -14.18 19.80 16.02
N ILE A 237 -13.36 19.04 16.76
CA ILE A 237 -13.14 17.61 16.59
C ILE A 237 -13.54 16.89 17.87
N GLY A 238 -14.72 16.28 17.86
CA GLY A 238 -15.24 15.52 19.00
C GLY A 238 -15.33 14.04 18.74
N PHE A 239 -15.31 13.26 19.82
CA PHE A 239 -15.66 11.83 19.75
C PHE A 239 -17.16 11.66 19.44
N ASN A 240 -17.50 10.55 18.78
CA ASN A 240 -18.89 10.24 18.36
C ASN A 240 -19.55 11.37 17.55
N SER A 241 -18.77 12.09 16.71
CA SER A 241 -19.22 13.32 16.06
C SER A 241 -19.28 13.24 14.53
N PHE A 242 -18.64 12.25 13.92
CA PHE A 242 -18.48 12.16 12.47
C PHE A 242 -19.31 11.02 11.88
N ASP A 243 -19.84 11.23 10.69
CA ASP A 243 -20.62 10.25 9.95
C ASP A 243 -19.70 9.34 9.12
N LEU A 244 -18.57 9.92 8.65
CA LEU A 244 -17.63 9.22 7.79
C LEU A 244 -16.19 9.62 8.15
N ILE A 245 -15.31 8.61 8.18
CA ILE A 245 -13.86 8.81 8.24
C ILE A 245 -13.23 8.26 6.97
N LEU A 246 -12.39 9.08 6.34
CA LEU A 246 -11.55 8.70 5.21
C LEU A 246 -10.10 8.91 5.64
N VAL A 247 -9.31 7.85 5.73
CA VAL A 247 -7.96 7.99 6.27
C VAL A 247 -6.94 7.09 5.60
N ASN A 248 -5.80 7.68 5.28
CA ASN A 248 -4.56 6.98 4.95
C ASN A 248 -3.54 7.24 6.08
N PRO A 249 -3.58 6.46 7.18
CA PRO A 249 -2.73 6.72 8.34
C PRO A 249 -1.25 6.50 8.00
N PRO A 250 -0.31 7.12 8.73
CA PRO A 250 1.11 6.88 8.51
C PRO A 250 1.46 5.41 8.77
N PHE A 251 2.23 4.79 7.84
CA PHE A 251 2.62 3.39 7.93
C PHE A 251 4.00 3.20 8.54
N GLY A 252 4.17 2.13 9.30
CA GLY A 252 5.44 1.49 9.50
C GLY A 252 5.97 1.40 10.90
N ALA A 253 6.85 0.41 11.05
CA ALA A 253 7.63 0.17 12.26
C ALA A 253 8.73 1.22 12.51
N LYS A 254 9.02 2.08 11.51
CA LYS A 254 10.08 3.11 11.61
C LYS A 254 9.68 4.33 12.47
N ILE A 255 8.38 4.52 12.69
CA ILE A 255 7.83 5.62 13.50
C ILE A 255 6.89 5.09 14.57
N PRO A 256 7.32 4.13 15.40
CA PRO A 256 6.44 3.54 16.41
C PRO A 256 6.03 4.59 17.46
N ILE A 257 4.82 4.42 17.96
CA ILE A 257 4.36 5.16 19.14
C ILE A 257 4.85 4.41 20.38
N ASN A 258 5.71 5.05 21.16
CA ASN A 258 6.31 4.53 22.39
C ASN A 258 5.91 5.32 23.64
N ASP A 259 5.11 6.35 23.47
CA ASP A 259 4.55 7.13 24.57
C ASP A 259 3.52 6.29 25.33
N LYS A 260 3.78 6.04 26.62
CA LYS A 260 2.93 5.21 27.48
C LYS A 260 1.56 5.82 27.71
N GLU A 261 1.45 7.14 27.83
CA GLU A 261 0.18 7.83 28.02
C GLU A 261 -0.71 7.66 26.80
N ILE A 262 -0.11 7.73 25.61
CA ILE A 262 -0.81 7.46 24.34
C ILE A 262 -1.24 5.99 24.29
N LEU A 263 -0.33 5.05 24.53
CA LEU A 263 -0.62 3.61 24.42
C LEU A 263 -1.72 3.15 25.37
N GLN A 264 -1.75 3.68 26.59
CA GLN A 264 -2.73 3.30 27.64
C GLN A 264 -4.18 3.62 27.26
N GLN A 265 -4.42 4.59 26.39
CA GLN A 265 -5.76 4.98 25.95
C GLN A 265 -6.41 3.93 25.05
N PHE A 266 -5.61 3.10 24.38
CA PHE A 266 -6.08 2.18 23.35
C PHE A 266 -6.02 0.74 23.82
N GLN A 267 -7.04 -0.04 23.52
CA GLN A 267 -7.00 -1.48 23.72
C GLN A 267 -5.90 -2.11 22.85
N LEU A 268 -5.74 -1.60 21.61
CA LEU A 268 -4.69 -2.03 20.68
C LEU A 268 -3.28 -1.56 21.09
N GLY A 269 -3.15 -0.71 22.10
CA GLY A 269 -1.89 -0.35 22.76
C GLY A 269 -1.33 -1.43 23.69
N PHE A 270 -2.07 -2.50 23.93
CA PHE A 270 -1.68 -3.60 24.82
C PHE A 270 -1.23 -4.84 24.03
N LYS A 271 -0.43 -5.69 24.67
CA LYS A 271 -0.14 -7.05 24.23
C LYS A 271 -1.36 -7.92 24.45
N TRP A 272 -1.64 -8.79 23.51
CA TRP A 272 -2.75 -9.74 23.57
C TRP A 272 -2.20 -11.16 23.47
N GLN A 273 -2.79 -12.07 24.22
CA GLN A 273 -2.47 -13.48 24.20
C GLN A 273 -3.75 -14.29 23.96
N LYS A 274 -3.62 -15.33 23.15
CA LYS A 274 -4.71 -16.27 22.94
C LYS A 274 -4.85 -17.15 24.16
N ASP A 275 -6.03 -17.21 24.76
CA ASP A 275 -6.36 -18.11 25.83
C ASP A 275 -6.38 -19.55 25.27
N PRO A 276 -5.61 -20.48 25.86
CA PRO A 276 -5.54 -21.86 25.38
C PRO A 276 -6.88 -22.62 25.49
N ASP A 277 -7.69 -22.30 26.50
CA ASP A 277 -8.91 -23.04 26.84
C ASP A 277 -10.12 -22.51 26.04
N THR A 278 -10.28 -21.19 25.98
CA THR A 278 -11.40 -20.54 25.27
C THR A 278 -11.10 -20.23 23.81
N GLY A 279 -9.81 -20.11 23.44
CA GLY A 279 -9.38 -19.68 22.12
C GLY A 279 -9.51 -18.17 21.87
N ASP A 280 -9.99 -17.41 22.83
CA ASP A 280 -10.15 -15.96 22.75
C ASP A 280 -8.85 -15.22 23.02
N TRP A 281 -8.72 -14.02 22.44
CA TRP A 281 -7.61 -13.14 22.70
C TRP A 281 -7.90 -12.24 23.91
N GLN A 282 -6.99 -12.25 24.89
CA GLN A 282 -7.08 -11.47 26.11
C GLN A 282 -5.95 -10.45 26.19
N LYS A 283 -6.27 -9.26 26.67
CA LYS A 283 -5.31 -8.19 26.93
C LYS A 283 -4.49 -8.51 28.18
N ILE A 284 -3.14 -8.48 28.06
CA ILE A 284 -2.25 -8.92 29.15
C ILE A 284 -1.35 -7.80 29.71
N ALA A 285 -0.68 -7.02 28.87
CA ALA A 285 0.29 -6.02 29.32
C ALA A 285 0.37 -4.86 28.32
N LEU A 286 0.77 -3.68 28.80
CA LEU A 286 1.05 -2.54 27.92
C LEU A 286 2.22 -2.87 26.99
N ARG A 287 2.11 -2.48 25.72
CA ARG A 287 3.22 -2.59 24.75
C ARG A 287 4.29 -1.55 25.05
N GLU A 288 5.53 -1.85 24.70
CA GLU A 288 6.62 -0.88 24.70
C GLU A 288 6.46 0.11 23.54
N PHE A 289 5.93 -0.37 22.44
CA PHE A 289 5.62 0.43 21.26
C PHE A 289 4.50 -0.22 20.42
N GLN A 290 3.81 0.61 19.63
CA GLN A 290 2.83 0.15 18.66
C GLN A 290 2.95 0.95 17.36
N ALA A 291 2.63 0.32 16.23
CA ALA A 291 2.59 0.99 14.94
C ALA A 291 1.37 1.95 14.88
N PRO A 292 1.54 3.19 14.39
CA PRO A 292 0.48 4.20 14.42
C PRO A 292 -0.79 3.75 13.68
N GLN A 293 -0.67 3.12 12.51
CA GLN A 293 -1.83 2.65 11.73
C GLN A 293 -2.74 1.69 12.52
N ILE A 294 -2.20 0.96 13.50
CA ILE A 294 -2.98 0.06 14.36
C ILE A 294 -3.81 0.87 15.36
N LEU A 295 -3.21 1.88 15.98
CA LEU A 295 -3.92 2.77 16.91
C LEU A 295 -4.98 3.63 16.20
N PHE A 296 -4.74 3.99 14.94
CA PHE A 296 -5.72 4.73 14.13
C PHE A 296 -7.00 3.94 13.88
N ILE A 297 -6.97 2.59 13.85
CA ILE A 297 -8.19 1.78 13.75
C ILE A 297 -9.14 2.09 14.91
N GLU A 298 -8.62 2.05 16.12
CA GLU A 298 -9.40 2.30 17.33
C GLU A 298 -9.80 3.79 17.43
N ARG A 299 -8.87 4.72 17.22
CA ARG A 299 -9.14 6.16 17.27
C ARG A 299 -10.20 6.61 16.28
N CYS A 300 -10.20 6.08 15.08
CA CYS A 300 -11.20 6.38 14.06
C CYS A 300 -12.60 5.90 14.50
N LEU A 301 -12.69 4.71 15.09
CA LEU A 301 -13.96 4.23 15.67
C LEU A 301 -14.45 5.14 16.80
N GLU A 302 -13.57 5.72 17.61
CA GLU A 302 -13.95 6.67 18.66
C GLU A 302 -14.53 7.96 18.09
N PHE A 303 -14.01 8.48 16.98
CA PHE A 303 -14.53 9.68 16.32
C PHE A 303 -15.90 9.47 15.65
N LEU A 304 -16.20 8.27 15.19
CA LEU A 304 -17.44 7.96 14.50
C LEU A 304 -18.64 7.96 15.46
N LYS A 305 -19.78 8.46 14.96
CA LYS A 305 -21.09 8.18 15.54
C LYS A 305 -21.43 6.69 15.45
N SER A 306 -22.40 6.22 16.22
CA SER A 306 -23.01 4.92 16.00
C SER A 306 -23.62 4.87 14.59
N GLY A 307 -23.35 3.80 13.83
CA GLY A 307 -23.72 3.68 12.42
C GLY A 307 -22.84 4.48 11.45
N GLY A 308 -21.87 5.24 11.96
CA GLY A 308 -20.89 5.94 11.13
C GLY A 308 -19.91 4.98 10.47
N LYS A 309 -19.40 5.36 9.30
CA LYS A 309 -18.53 4.49 8.48
C LYS A 309 -17.09 4.99 8.47
N MET A 310 -16.15 4.07 8.37
CA MET A 310 -14.72 4.34 8.19
C MET A 310 -14.21 3.66 6.94
N VAL A 311 -13.47 4.39 6.12
CA VAL A 311 -12.67 3.86 5.00
C VAL A 311 -11.22 4.10 5.35
N ILE A 312 -10.50 3.05 5.69
CA ILE A 312 -9.11 3.10 6.14
C ILE A 312 -8.21 2.29 5.23
N ILE A 313 -7.05 2.85 4.89
CA ILE A 313 -6.00 2.15 4.15
C ILE A 313 -5.05 1.53 5.14
N LEU A 314 -4.81 0.22 5.02
CA LEU A 314 -3.93 -0.53 5.91
C LEU A 314 -2.92 -1.37 5.12
N PRO A 315 -1.67 -1.51 5.62
CA PRO A 315 -0.75 -2.51 5.10
C PRO A 315 -1.34 -3.92 5.21
N GLU A 316 -1.10 -4.76 4.21
CA GLU A 316 -1.62 -6.13 4.15
C GLU A 316 -1.26 -6.95 5.40
N GLY A 317 -0.08 -6.74 5.96
CA GLY A 317 0.38 -7.44 7.15
C GLY A 317 -0.57 -7.30 8.35
N VAL A 318 -1.22 -6.14 8.52
CA VAL A 318 -2.20 -5.92 9.62
C VAL A 318 -3.38 -6.88 9.53
N LEU A 319 -3.78 -7.27 8.31
CA LEU A 319 -4.94 -8.11 8.02
C LEU A 319 -4.60 -9.60 7.84
N SER A 320 -3.32 -9.98 7.90
CA SER A 320 -2.87 -11.33 7.55
C SER A 320 -1.88 -11.98 8.50
N ASN A 321 -1.08 -11.20 9.25
CA ASN A 321 -0.03 -11.76 10.10
C ASN A 321 -0.60 -12.57 11.27
N PRO A 322 -0.03 -13.73 11.58
CA PRO A 322 -0.44 -14.52 12.74
C PRO A 322 -0.34 -13.77 14.07
N SER A 323 0.64 -12.88 14.23
CA SER A 323 0.85 -12.05 15.42
C SER A 323 -0.20 -10.96 15.58
N ASP A 324 -0.90 -10.58 14.50
CA ASP A 324 -1.81 -9.44 14.45
C ASP A 324 -3.29 -9.84 14.46
N LYS A 325 -3.59 -11.13 14.66
CA LYS A 325 -4.96 -11.66 14.71
C LYS A 325 -5.82 -11.01 15.80
N TYR A 326 -5.22 -10.54 16.88
CA TYR A 326 -5.92 -9.79 17.93
C TYR A 326 -6.53 -8.48 17.38
N ILE A 327 -5.92 -7.86 16.37
CA ILE A 327 -6.45 -6.65 15.71
C ILE A 327 -7.74 -6.99 14.97
N ILE A 328 -7.73 -8.11 14.24
CA ILE A 328 -8.91 -8.57 13.49
C ILE A 328 -10.04 -8.92 14.46
N GLN A 329 -9.72 -9.58 15.59
CA GLN A 329 -10.71 -9.87 16.61
C GLN A 329 -11.27 -8.59 17.25
N PHE A 330 -10.43 -7.57 17.49
CA PHE A 330 -10.88 -6.26 17.94
C PHE A 330 -11.86 -5.64 16.94
N ILE A 331 -11.52 -5.63 15.64
CA ILE A 331 -12.39 -5.13 14.57
C ILE A 331 -13.74 -5.86 14.58
N LEU A 332 -13.71 -7.18 14.62
CA LEU A 332 -14.92 -8.02 14.61
C LEU A 332 -15.79 -7.88 15.88
N LYS A 333 -15.23 -7.40 16.99
CA LYS A 333 -15.99 -7.12 18.23
C LYS A 333 -16.54 -5.69 18.28
N SER A 334 -15.87 -4.75 17.62
CA SER A 334 -16.14 -3.30 17.75
C SER A 334 -16.88 -2.69 16.55
N SER A 335 -16.99 -3.43 15.45
CA SER A 335 -17.52 -2.89 14.19
C SER A 335 -18.01 -4.00 13.27
N THR A 336 -18.85 -3.63 12.30
CA THR A 336 -19.27 -4.50 11.20
C THR A 336 -18.39 -4.22 9.99
N ILE A 337 -17.79 -5.26 9.39
CA ILE A 337 -17.04 -5.14 8.13
C ILE A 337 -18.04 -5.02 6.99
N LEU A 338 -17.93 -3.96 6.19
CA LEU A 338 -18.76 -3.74 5.00
C LEU A 338 -18.06 -4.18 3.72
N ALA A 339 -16.76 -3.88 3.60
CA ALA A 339 -15.98 -4.28 2.43
C ALA A 339 -14.48 -4.34 2.71
N ILE A 340 -13.77 -5.13 1.89
CA ILE A 340 -12.31 -5.19 1.85
C ILE A 340 -11.86 -5.20 0.40
N ILE A 341 -11.02 -4.24 0.00
CA ILE A 341 -10.48 -4.15 -1.34
C ILE A 341 -8.95 -4.27 -1.29
N SER A 342 -8.40 -5.25 -1.97
CA SER A 342 -6.95 -5.40 -2.12
C SER A 342 -6.43 -4.51 -3.24
N CYS A 343 -5.38 -3.72 -2.94
CA CYS A 343 -4.68 -2.89 -3.91
C CYS A 343 -3.39 -3.57 -4.38
N PRO A 344 -2.94 -3.34 -5.62
CA PRO A 344 -1.67 -3.87 -6.11
C PRO A 344 -0.49 -3.26 -5.34
N GLN A 345 0.61 -3.99 -5.25
CA GLN A 345 1.83 -3.51 -4.58
C GLN A 345 2.39 -2.20 -5.17
N THR A 346 2.04 -1.92 -6.42
CA THR A 346 2.43 -0.69 -7.13
C THR A 346 1.51 0.50 -6.88
N ALA A 347 0.45 0.34 -6.08
CA ALA A 347 -0.59 1.35 -5.87
C ALA A 347 -0.06 2.67 -5.29
N PHE A 348 0.99 2.61 -4.48
CA PHE A 348 1.60 3.76 -3.81
C PHE A 348 2.96 4.17 -4.38
N LEU A 349 3.32 3.68 -5.59
CA LEU A 349 4.51 4.17 -6.26
C LEU A 349 4.36 5.66 -6.64
N PRO A 350 5.45 6.45 -6.61
CA PRO A 350 6.85 6.10 -6.29
C PRO A 350 7.20 6.11 -4.79
N TYR A 351 6.24 6.28 -3.88
CA TYR A 351 6.47 6.52 -2.46
C TYR A 351 6.85 5.25 -1.69
N THR A 352 6.14 4.17 -1.91
CA THR A 352 6.37 2.89 -1.21
C THR A 352 5.92 1.69 -2.05
N PHE A 353 6.55 0.52 -1.79
CA PHE A 353 6.15 -0.78 -2.32
C PHE A 353 5.30 -1.59 -1.34
N VAL A 354 4.80 -0.98 -0.28
CA VAL A 354 3.95 -1.68 0.69
C VAL A 354 2.62 -2.02 0.04
N LYS A 355 2.28 -3.30 0.01
CA LYS A 355 0.96 -3.75 -0.42
C LYS A 355 -0.08 -3.36 0.61
N THR A 356 -1.18 -2.78 0.16
CA THR A 356 -2.24 -2.22 1.01
C THR A 356 -3.58 -2.82 0.69
N ASN A 357 -4.47 -2.75 1.68
CA ASN A 357 -5.89 -3.03 1.53
C ASN A 357 -6.70 -1.84 2.03
N ILE A 358 -7.84 -1.60 1.42
CA ILE A 358 -8.84 -0.65 1.89
C ILE A 358 -9.88 -1.44 2.66
N LEU A 359 -10.08 -1.06 3.92
CA LEU A 359 -11.07 -1.68 4.80
C LEU A 359 -12.19 -0.68 5.08
N ILE A 360 -13.43 -1.12 4.85
CA ILE A 360 -14.64 -0.33 5.14
C ILE A 360 -15.33 -0.96 6.33
N LEU A 361 -15.46 -0.19 7.40
CA LEU A 361 -16.10 -0.59 8.64
C LEU A 361 -17.28 0.33 8.96
N GLU A 362 -18.30 -0.22 9.60
CA GLU A 362 -19.36 0.55 10.24
C GLU A 362 -19.25 0.40 11.76
N LYS A 363 -19.32 1.52 12.49
CA LYS A 363 -19.38 1.49 13.97
C LYS A 363 -20.76 1.02 14.43
N SER A 364 -20.97 -0.26 14.38
CA SER A 364 -22.18 -0.94 14.84
C SER A 364 -21.81 -2.29 15.44
N PRO A 365 -22.56 -2.81 16.41
CA PRO A 365 -22.41 -4.19 16.84
C PRO A 365 -22.59 -5.13 15.64
N PRO A 366 -21.63 -6.03 15.36
CA PRO A 366 -21.73 -6.91 14.19
C PRO A 366 -22.92 -7.87 14.35
N PRO A 367 -23.72 -8.08 13.31
CA PRO A 367 -24.73 -9.14 13.29
C PRO A 367 -24.08 -10.51 13.45
N VAL A 368 -24.81 -11.49 14.01
CA VAL A 368 -24.30 -12.86 14.19
C VAL A 368 -23.88 -13.49 12.87
N ASN A 369 -24.71 -13.29 11.84
CA ASN A 369 -24.47 -13.77 10.48
C ASN A 369 -24.62 -12.58 9.52
N TYR A 370 -23.53 -12.19 8.89
CA TYR A 370 -23.56 -11.15 7.86
C TYR A 370 -22.54 -11.45 6.79
N SER A 371 -22.72 -10.81 5.67
CA SER A 371 -21.82 -10.91 4.53
C SER A 371 -21.22 -9.54 4.22
N PHE A 372 -20.06 -9.54 3.61
CA PHE A 372 -19.37 -8.32 3.22
C PHE A 372 -18.71 -8.48 1.85
N PHE A 373 -18.52 -7.35 1.19
CA PHE A 373 -17.92 -7.27 -0.13
C PHE A 373 -16.41 -7.48 -0.09
N MET A 374 -15.88 -8.21 -1.06
CA MET A 374 -14.45 -8.30 -1.34
C MET A 374 -14.14 -7.97 -2.80
N GLY A 375 -13.03 -7.27 -3.05
CA GLY A 375 -12.57 -6.93 -4.39
C GLY A 375 -11.04 -6.96 -4.50
N ILE A 376 -10.52 -7.33 -5.68
CA ILE A 376 -9.09 -7.41 -5.97
C ILE A 376 -8.77 -6.49 -7.14
N ILE A 377 -7.83 -5.56 -6.95
CA ILE A 377 -7.24 -4.70 -7.97
C ILE A 377 -5.84 -5.23 -8.26
N GLU A 378 -5.61 -5.78 -9.44
CA GLU A 378 -4.31 -6.33 -9.82
C GLU A 378 -3.40 -5.29 -10.48
N SER A 379 -4.00 -4.32 -11.19
CA SER A 379 -3.23 -3.29 -11.89
C SER A 379 -3.92 -1.94 -11.89
N ILE A 380 -3.11 -0.90 -11.79
CA ILE A 380 -3.51 0.48 -11.97
C ILE A 380 -2.77 0.99 -13.20
N LYS A 381 -3.42 0.97 -14.37
CA LYS A 381 -2.84 1.45 -15.63
C LYS A 381 -3.38 2.83 -15.99
N HIS A 382 -2.51 3.66 -16.51
CA HIS A 382 -2.86 4.95 -17.11
C HIS A 382 -3.07 4.73 -18.63
N TYR A 383 -4.24 5.06 -19.16
CA TYR A 383 -4.49 5.04 -20.58
C TYR A 383 -5.30 6.28 -20.95
N ASN A 384 -4.79 7.10 -21.88
CA ASN A 384 -5.43 8.31 -22.41
C ASN A 384 -6.06 9.24 -21.35
N ASN A 385 -5.32 9.57 -20.28
CA ASN A 385 -5.79 10.37 -19.15
C ASN A 385 -6.96 9.79 -18.35
N GLU A 386 -7.44 8.59 -18.64
CA GLU A 386 -8.40 7.88 -17.86
C GLU A 386 -7.77 6.66 -17.18
N TYR A 387 -8.01 6.52 -15.89
CA TYR A 387 -7.69 5.30 -15.15
C TYR A 387 -8.74 4.22 -15.49
N ILE A 388 -8.69 3.65 -16.70
CA ILE A 388 -9.43 2.44 -17.08
C ILE A 388 -8.70 1.28 -16.42
N SER A 389 -8.89 1.16 -15.13
CA SER A 389 -8.26 0.15 -14.30
C SER A 389 -9.34 -0.73 -13.70
N ASP A 390 -8.89 -1.79 -13.09
CA ASP A 390 -9.70 -2.64 -12.24
C ASP A 390 -10.47 -1.86 -11.16
N ILE A 391 -10.04 -0.63 -10.83
CA ILE A 391 -10.69 0.31 -9.90
C ILE A 391 -12.16 0.55 -10.29
N THR A 392 -12.42 0.92 -11.55
CA THR A 392 -13.80 1.19 -12.01
C THR A 392 -14.67 -0.04 -11.90
N LYS A 393 -14.13 -1.23 -12.21
CA LYS A 393 -14.85 -2.50 -12.08
C LYS A 393 -15.21 -2.80 -10.63
N VAL A 394 -14.26 -2.60 -9.72
CA VAL A 394 -14.48 -2.81 -8.27
C VAL A 394 -15.52 -1.83 -7.74
N ILE A 395 -15.42 -0.54 -8.09
CA ILE A 395 -16.40 0.48 -7.68
C ILE A 395 -17.80 0.09 -8.19
N ASN A 396 -17.93 -0.23 -9.47
CA ASN A 396 -19.22 -0.60 -10.07
C ASN A 396 -19.84 -1.83 -9.38
N ASN A 397 -19.04 -2.87 -9.13
CA ASN A 397 -19.51 -4.06 -8.44
C ASN A 397 -19.91 -3.76 -6.99
N TYR A 398 -19.17 -2.91 -6.29
CA TYR A 398 -19.52 -2.48 -4.94
C TYR A 398 -20.84 -1.68 -4.93
N GLN A 399 -21.05 -0.78 -5.89
CA GLN A 399 -22.30 -0.03 -6.02
C GLN A 399 -23.49 -0.96 -6.36
N ILE A 400 -23.28 -1.99 -7.18
CA ILE A 400 -24.30 -3.02 -7.45
C ILE A 400 -24.61 -3.80 -6.17
N TYR A 401 -23.57 -4.20 -5.41
CA TYR A 401 -23.72 -4.89 -4.14
C TYR A 401 -24.56 -4.09 -3.14
N LEU A 402 -24.31 -2.77 -3.02
CA LEU A 402 -25.10 -1.89 -2.14
C LEU A 402 -26.55 -1.75 -2.58
N LYS A 403 -26.81 -1.63 -3.89
CA LYS A 403 -28.17 -1.50 -4.45
C LYS A 403 -29.00 -2.78 -4.33
N ASN A 404 -28.33 -3.93 -4.27
CA ASN A 404 -28.98 -5.24 -4.22
C ASN A 404 -28.92 -5.86 -2.81
N ASP A 405 -29.00 -5.05 -1.76
CA ASP A 405 -29.05 -5.48 -0.36
C ASP A 405 -27.95 -6.51 0.01
N GLY A 406 -26.73 -6.25 -0.43
CA GLY A 406 -25.57 -7.08 -0.09
C GLY A 406 -25.42 -8.35 -0.94
N THR A 407 -26.01 -8.40 -2.12
CA THR A 407 -25.89 -9.54 -3.04
C THR A 407 -25.25 -9.14 -4.38
N LEU A 408 -24.56 -10.09 -5.02
CA LEU A 408 -24.04 -9.98 -6.37
C LEU A 408 -24.54 -11.14 -7.22
N THR A 409 -25.02 -10.85 -8.41
CA THR A 409 -25.45 -11.87 -9.39
C THR A 409 -24.25 -12.63 -9.96
N ASP A 410 -23.16 -11.89 -10.25
CA ASP A 410 -21.93 -12.45 -10.81
C ASP A 410 -20.75 -12.24 -9.85
N SER A 411 -20.12 -13.34 -9.47
CA SER A 411 -18.93 -13.32 -8.62
C SER A 411 -17.67 -13.35 -9.47
N SER A 412 -16.85 -12.32 -9.34
CA SER A 412 -15.57 -12.20 -10.03
C SER A 412 -14.48 -11.72 -9.06
N LYS A 413 -13.21 -11.72 -9.48
CA LYS A 413 -12.15 -11.14 -8.66
C LYS A 413 -12.33 -9.64 -8.36
N PHE A 414 -13.10 -8.92 -9.21
CA PHE A 414 -13.39 -7.49 -9.02
C PHE A 414 -14.57 -7.22 -8.07
N GLY A 415 -15.28 -8.27 -7.66
CA GLY A 415 -16.37 -8.19 -6.69
C GLY A 415 -16.90 -9.57 -6.37
N PHE A 416 -16.89 -9.93 -5.10
CA PHE A 416 -17.49 -11.14 -4.56
C PHE A 416 -17.88 -10.93 -3.10
N VAL A 417 -18.71 -11.82 -2.60
CA VAL A 417 -19.26 -11.73 -1.25
C VAL A 417 -18.70 -12.85 -0.40
N LEU A 418 -18.25 -12.53 0.80
CA LEU A 418 -17.83 -13.49 1.82
C LEU A 418 -18.76 -13.40 3.03
N THR A 419 -19.23 -14.54 3.55
CA THR A 419 -19.94 -14.56 4.83
C THR A 419 -18.93 -14.59 5.98
N ILE A 420 -19.29 -14.01 7.12
CA ILE A 420 -18.42 -14.02 8.30
C ILE A 420 -18.08 -15.44 8.76
N ASN A 421 -19.00 -16.39 8.56
CA ASN A 421 -18.80 -17.80 8.91
C ASN A 421 -17.78 -18.51 8.01
N ASP A 422 -17.54 -17.99 6.80
CA ASP A 422 -16.53 -18.53 5.87
C ASP A 422 -15.14 -17.93 6.11
N LEU A 423 -15.00 -17.00 7.07
CA LEU A 423 -13.74 -16.39 7.43
C LEU A 423 -12.78 -17.41 8.05
N LYS A 424 -11.72 -17.76 7.33
CA LYS A 424 -10.73 -18.76 7.75
C LYS A 424 -9.58 -18.12 8.51
N ASN A 425 -9.25 -18.63 9.67
CA ASN A 425 -8.06 -18.29 10.45
C ASN A 425 -7.90 -16.77 10.74
N LEU A 426 -8.99 -16.00 10.78
CA LEU A 426 -8.97 -14.53 10.88
C LEU A 426 -8.07 -13.89 9.80
N ILE A 427 -8.20 -14.31 8.54
CA ILE A 427 -7.50 -13.74 7.39
C ILE A 427 -8.47 -12.84 6.63
N LEU A 428 -8.17 -11.55 6.54
CA LEU A 428 -8.99 -10.54 5.85
C LEU A 428 -8.31 -10.08 4.54
N ILE A 429 -7.86 -11.06 3.72
CA ILE A 429 -7.17 -10.81 2.45
C ILE A 429 -8.03 -11.33 1.30
N PRO A 430 -8.50 -10.47 0.39
CA PRO A 430 -9.37 -10.88 -0.72
C PRO A 430 -8.79 -11.96 -1.62
N GLU A 431 -7.49 -11.94 -1.93
CA GLU A 431 -6.83 -12.95 -2.76
C GLU A 431 -6.98 -14.36 -2.20
N TYR A 432 -7.00 -14.49 -0.87
CA TYR A 432 -7.15 -15.79 -0.21
C TYR A 432 -8.50 -16.47 -0.52
N TYR A 433 -9.53 -15.66 -0.79
CA TYR A 433 -10.91 -16.08 -1.09
C TYR A 433 -11.29 -15.90 -2.56
N ASN A 434 -10.32 -15.71 -3.45
CA ASN A 434 -10.57 -15.43 -4.88
C ASN A 434 -11.50 -16.48 -5.52
N PRO A 435 -12.71 -16.09 -5.94
CA PRO A 435 -13.70 -17.02 -6.45
C PRO A 435 -13.27 -17.72 -7.75
N VAL A 436 -12.42 -17.09 -8.55
CA VAL A 436 -11.90 -17.68 -9.79
C VAL A 436 -11.11 -18.95 -9.47
N ILE A 437 -10.25 -18.92 -8.46
CA ILE A 437 -9.44 -20.06 -8.04
C ILE A 437 -10.34 -21.14 -7.42
N ILE A 438 -11.29 -20.74 -6.58
CA ILE A 438 -12.23 -21.68 -5.93
C ILE A 438 -13.06 -22.41 -6.99
N ASN A 439 -13.55 -21.72 -8.02
CA ASN A 439 -14.32 -22.33 -9.10
C ASN A 439 -13.46 -23.27 -9.97
N GLN A 440 -12.23 -22.86 -10.31
CA GLN A 440 -11.27 -23.74 -11.01
C GLN A 440 -11.03 -25.04 -10.24
N LEU A 441 -10.88 -24.97 -8.92
CA LEU A 441 -10.69 -26.17 -8.08
C LEU A 441 -11.94 -27.07 -8.08
N LYS A 442 -13.16 -26.51 -8.03
CA LYS A 442 -14.40 -27.28 -8.12
C LYS A 442 -14.52 -28.01 -9.46
N GLU A 443 -14.21 -27.33 -10.57
CA GLU A 443 -14.26 -27.91 -11.91
C GLU A 443 -13.25 -29.04 -12.11
N ILE A 444 -12.03 -28.89 -11.61
CA ILE A 444 -10.98 -29.90 -11.70
C ILE A 444 -11.37 -31.16 -10.92
N ASN A 445 -11.88 -30.99 -9.70
CA ASN A 445 -12.30 -32.10 -8.85
C ASN A 445 -13.46 -32.92 -9.46
N GLN A 446 -14.37 -32.29 -10.17
CA GLN A 446 -15.49 -32.97 -10.84
C GLN A 446 -15.03 -33.79 -12.04
N LYS A 447 -13.96 -33.37 -12.74
CA LYS A 447 -13.55 -33.97 -14.03
C LYS A 447 -12.72 -35.26 -13.87
N LYS A 448 -11.41 -35.11 -13.65
CA LYS A 448 -10.46 -36.24 -13.77
C LYS A 448 -9.44 -36.31 -12.64
N PHE A 449 -9.49 -35.36 -11.71
CA PHE A 449 -8.50 -35.24 -10.64
C PHE A 449 -9.14 -35.38 -9.27
N GLU A 450 -8.39 -35.93 -8.35
CA GLU A 450 -8.62 -35.84 -6.92
C GLU A 450 -7.77 -34.69 -6.37
N LEU A 451 -8.36 -33.86 -5.51
CA LEU A 451 -7.66 -32.75 -4.85
C LEU A 451 -7.19 -33.19 -3.47
N ILE A 452 -5.87 -33.37 -3.31
CA ILE A 452 -5.27 -33.81 -2.06
C ILE A 452 -4.57 -32.64 -1.39
N ARG A 453 -4.90 -32.38 -0.15
CA ARG A 453 -4.29 -31.30 0.60
C ARG A 453 -2.82 -31.63 0.93
N PHE A 454 -1.88 -30.73 0.60
CA PHE A 454 -0.46 -30.92 0.86
C PHE A 454 -0.16 -31.23 2.33
N GLY A 455 -0.79 -30.51 3.27
CA GLY A 455 -0.62 -30.71 4.70
C GLY A 455 -1.07 -32.08 5.20
N ASP A 456 -2.03 -32.73 4.52
CA ASP A 456 -2.47 -34.07 4.89
C ASP A 456 -1.42 -35.13 4.50
N LEU A 457 -0.72 -34.94 3.38
CA LEU A 457 0.43 -35.76 3.00
C LEU A 457 1.60 -35.62 3.97
N VAL A 458 1.81 -34.42 4.50
CA VAL A 458 2.83 -34.17 5.54
C VAL A 458 2.45 -34.84 6.86
N LYS A 459 1.20 -34.71 7.31
CA LYS A 459 0.68 -35.37 8.53
C LYS A 459 0.77 -36.90 8.43
N ALA A 460 0.44 -37.43 7.27
CA ALA A 460 0.56 -38.87 6.97
C ALA A 460 2.00 -39.34 6.80
N LYS A 461 3.01 -38.47 6.95
CA LYS A 461 4.44 -38.77 6.75
C LYS A 461 4.80 -39.27 5.37
N ILE A 462 3.94 -39.05 4.37
CA ILE A 462 4.23 -39.34 2.95
C ILE A 462 5.25 -38.34 2.42
N ILE A 463 5.12 -37.06 2.83
CA ILE A 463 6.09 -36.01 2.51
C ILE A 463 6.77 -35.53 3.79
N LYS A 464 8.08 -35.46 3.77
CA LYS A 464 8.88 -34.80 4.81
C LYS A 464 9.28 -33.41 4.35
N VAL A 465 9.05 -32.42 5.20
CA VAL A 465 9.38 -31.00 4.95
C VAL A 465 10.53 -30.58 5.86
N ASN A 466 11.59 -30.03 5.27
CA ASN A 466 12.70 -29.43 5.99
C ASN A 466 12.92 -27.99 5.48
N ARG A 467 13.53 -27.15 6.32
CA ARG A 467 13.87 -25.75 5.97
C ARG A 467 15.38 -25.61 5.84
N GLY A 468 15.83 -24.73 4.92
CA GLY A 468 17.21 -24.28 4.87
C GLY A 468 17.62 -23.42 6.06
N HIS A 469 18.83 -22.92 6.07
CA HIS A 469 19.40 -22.17 7.19
C HIS A 469 19.97 -20.81 6.73
N GLU A 470 19.92 -19.82 7.61
CA GLU A 470 20.75 -18.62 7.47
C GLU A 470 22.15 -18.91 8.02
N ILE A 471 23.16 -18.51 7.25
CA ILE A 471 24.57 -18.77 7.57
C ILE A 471 25.38 -17.49 7.83
N GLY A 472 24.74 -16.33 7.70
CA GLY A 472 25.36 -15.02 7.89
C GLY A 472 26.19 -14.55 6.67
N VAL A 473 26.21 -13.23 6.48
CA VAL A 473 26.86 -12.60 5.31
C VAL A 473 28.36 -12.86 5.25
N LYS A 474 29.03 -12.96 6.41
CA LYS A 474 30.47 -13.24 6.51
C LYS A 474 30.87 -14.63 6.00
N SER A 475 29.93 -15.54 5.86
CA SER A 475 30.17 -16.90 5.36
C SER A 475 30.18 -16.98 3.83
N TYR A 476 29.78 -15.93 3.13
CA TYR A 476 29.73 -15.93 1.68
C TYR A 476 31.14 -15.69 1.08
N GLY A 477 31.45 -16.43 0.00
CA GLY A 477 32.73 -16.32 -0.68
C GLY A 477 33.92 -16.98 0.06
N THR A 478 33.65 -17.84 1.06
CA THR A 478 34.70 -18.51 1.86
C THR A 478 35.17 -19.81 1.29
N GLY A 479 34.59 -20.30 0.17
CA GLY A 479 34.96 -21.56 -0.50
C GLY A 479 34.14 -21.80 -1.76
N ASP A 480 34.10 -23.06 -2.23
CA ASP A 480 33.53 -23.43 -3.54
C ASP A 480 32.19 -24.17 -3.47
N ILE A 481 31.66 -24.47 -2.27
CA ILE A 481 30.42 -25.21 -2.14
C ILE A 481 29.24 -24.26 -2.40
N PRO A 482 28.32 -24.61 -3.34
CA PRO A 482 27.18 -23.77 -3.66
C PRO A 482 26.25 -23.53 -2.48
N PHE A 483 25.90 -22.24 -2.22
CA PHE A 483 24.85 -21.84 -1.31
C PHE A 483 23.66 -21.34 -2.12
N ILE A 484 22.63 -22.16 -2.21
CA ILE A 484 21.46 -21.93 -3.06
C ILE A 484 20.49 -20.99 -2.38
N ARG A 485 20.25 -19.84 -3.02
CA ARG A 485 19.24 -18.85 -2.63
C ARG A 485 18.01 -18.96 -3.53
N THR A 486 16.97 -18.22 -3.21
CA THR A 486 15.73 -18.20 -4.01
C THR A 486 15.96 -17.83 -5.47
N SER A 487 16.90 -16.91 -5.75
CA SER A 487 17.29 -16.50 -7.11
C SER A 487 18.04 -17.58 -7.91
N ASP A 488 18.59 -18.56 -7.22
CA ASP A 488 19.37 -19.63 -7.84
C ASP A 488 18.49 -20.82 -8.26
N ILE A 489 17.16 -20.75 -8.00
CA ILE A 489 16.16 -21.70 -8.48
C ILE A 489 15.46 -21.11 -9.69
N PHE A 490 15.72 -21.67 -10.85
CA PHE A 490 15.20 -21.18 -12.12
C PHE A 490 14.93 -22.35 -13.07
N ASN A 491 13.84 -22.27 -13.82
CA ASN A 491 13.50 -23.22 -14.88
C ASN A 491 13.58 -24.71 -14.43
N TRP A 492 13.09 -25.00 -13.19
CA TRP A 492 13.04 -26.32 -12.56
C TRP A 492 14.39 -26.90 -12.14
N GLU A 493 15.43 -26.10 -12.16
CA GLU A 493 16.81 -26.46 -11.83
C GLU A 493 17.42 -25.49 -10.82
N ILE A 494 18.51 -25.92 -10.20
CA ILE A 494 19.38 -25.03 -9.45
C ILE A 494 20.51 -24.50 -10.34
N ASN A 495 20.97 -23.27 -10.09
CA ASN A 495 22.13 -22.74 -10.80
C ASN A 495 23.39 -23.56 -10.49
N LEU A 496 24.12 -23.94 -11.54
CA LEU A 496 25.38 -24.71 -11.42
C LEU A 496 26.48 -23.91 -10.74
N ASN A 497 26.51 -22.60 -10.95
CA ASN A 497 27.53 -21.71 -10.41
C ASN A 497 26.89 -20.49 -9.74
N PRO A 498 26.26 -20.67 -8.57
CA PRO A 498 25.62 -19.56 -7.87
C PRO A 498 26.68 -18.55 -7.41
N ILE A 499 26.28 -17.28 -7.32
CA ILE A 499 27.16 -16.17 -6.89
C ILE A 499 27.67 -16.40 -5.46
N LYS A 500 26.88 -17.07 -4.63
CA LYS A 500 27.22 -17.30 -3.22
C LYS A 500 27.69 -18.75 -3.03
N LYS A 501 28.89 -18.87 -2.49
CA LYS A 501 29.54 -20.15 -2.16
C LYS A 501 30.08 -20.08 -0.73
N VAL A 502 30.29 -21.24 -0.13
CA VAL A 502 30.76 -21.40 1.26
C VAL A 502 31.87 -22.39 1.39
N SER A 503 32.60 -22.35 2.52
CA SER A 503 33.68 -23.27 2.84
C SER A 503 33.16 -24.68 3.19
N GLU A 504 34.06 -25.66 3.11
CA GLU A 504 33.82 -27.05 3.54
C GLU A 504 33.45 -27.11 5.03
N GLU A 505 34.02 -26.25 5.86
CA GLU A 505 33.71 -26.15 7.29
C GLU A 505 32.23 -25.79 7.52
N ILE A 506 31.75 -24.77 6.82
CA ILE A 506 30.33 -24.33 6.91
C ILE A 506 29.42 -25.43 6.38
N TRP A 507 29.78 -26.07 5.27
CA TRP A 507 29.01 -27.18 4.73
C TRP A 507 28.94 -28.36 5.74
N ASN A 508 30.05 -28.74 6.36
CA ASN A 508 30.10 -29.80 7.37
C ASN A 508 29.20 -29.50 8.58
N LYS A 509 29.11 -28.22 8.98
CA LYS A 509 28.25 -27.77 10.09
C LYS A 509 26.74 -27.97 9.82
N TYR A 510 26.31 -27.86 8.55
CA TYR A 510 24.89 -27.87 8.19
C TYR A 510 24.46 -29.09 7.35
N LYS A 511 25.35 -29.84 6.71
CA LYS A 511 25.02 -30.93 5.79
C LYS A 511 24.07 -31.96 6.38
N TYR A 512 24.27 -32.38 7.62
CA TYR A 512 23.41 -33.37 8.29
C TYR A 512 22.05 -32.77 8.70
N LYS A 513 22.01 -31.49 9.00
CA LYS A 513 20.74 -30.77 9.35
C LYS A 513 19.87 -30.60 8.13
N GLN A 514 20.45 -30.28 7.00
CA GLN A 514 19.74 -30.09 5.74
C GLN A 514 19.51 -31.43 5.01
N ASP A 515 20.44 -32.39 5.11
CA ASP A 515 20.33 -33.74 4.54
C ASP A 515 19.80 -33.72 3.10
N ILE A 516 20.51 -33.01 2.20
CA ILE A 516 20.13 -32.91 0.78
C ILE A 516 20.45 -34.18 0.04
N GLN A 517 19.46 -34.79 -0.64
CA GLN A 517 19.60 -36.03 -1.40
C GLN A 517 19.00 -35.88 -2.80
N ALA A 518 19.47 -36.69 -3.73
CA ALA A 518 18.89 -36.78 -5.06
C ALA A 518 17.41 -37.19 -5.00
N GLY A 519 16.57 -36.50 -5.71
CA GLY A 519 15.11 -36.66 -5.67
C GLY A 519 14.38 -35.74 -4.69
N ASP A 520 15.09 -34.97 -3.85
CA ASP A 520 14.49 -33.91 -3.08
C ASP A 520 13.98 -32.80 -4.00
N ILE A 521 12.84 -32.20 -3.66
CA ILE A 521 12.30 -31.03 -4.34
C ILE A 521 12.61 -29.81 -3.50
N LEU A 522 13.37 -28.86 -4.04
CA LEU A 522 13.53 -27.53 -3.45
C LEU A 522 12.36 -26.66 -3.88
N PHE A 523 11.80 -25.93 -2.92
CA PHE A 523 10.64 -25.08 -3.11
C PHE A 523 10.91 -23.70 -2.51
N VAL A 524 10.75 -22.64 -3.29
CA VAL A 524 10.86 -21.25 -2.80
C VAL A 524 9.60 -20.92 -2.00
N ASN A 525 9.74 -20.78 -0.69
CA ASN A 525 8.62 -20.55 0.24
C ASN A 525 8.47 -19.09 0.66
N ASP A 526 9.58 -18.39 0.79
CA ASP A 526 9.62 -17.02 1.26
C ASP A 526 10.59 -16.20 0.40
N GLY A 527 10.53 -14.87 0.48
CA GLY A 527 11.45 -13.99 -0.24
C GLY A 527 10.71 -12.91 -1.04
N THR A 528 10.89 -12.93 -2.36
CA THR A 528 10.31 -11.95 -3.28
C THR A 528 9.25 -12.60 -4.17
N PHE A 529 9.14 -12.14 -5.42
CA PHE A 529 8.20 -12.66 -6.44
C PHE A 529 8.48 -14.08 -6.94
N LEU A 530 9.50 -14.79 -6.40
CA LEU A 530 9.91 -16.12 -6.84
C LEU A 530 9.22 -17.27 -6.10
N ILE A 531 8.35 -16.99 -5.13
CA ILE A 531 7.64 -17.99 -4.33
C ILE A 531 6.84 -18.93 -5.25
N GLY A 532 6.92 -20.24 -4.96
CA GLY A 532 6.31 -21.30 -5.75
C GLY A 532 7.24 -21.96 -6.76
N ARG A 533 8.42 -21.39 -7.02
CA ARG A 533 9.40 -22.03 -7.89
C ARG A 533 9.94 -23.32 -7.26
N CYS A 534 10.10 -24.32 -8.10
CA CYS A 534 10.61 -25.64 -7.70
C CYS A 534 11.84 -26.03 -8.52
N ALA A 535 12.73 -26.81 -7.89
CA ALA A 535 13.81 -27.53 -8.57
C ALA A 535 13.91 -28.96 -8.01
N LEU A 536 14.17 -29.95 -8.87
CA LEU A 536 14.47 -31.31 -8.45
C LEU A 536 15.98 -31.48 -8.30
N ILE A 537 16.42 -32.00 -7.16
CA ILE A 537 17.82 -32.29 -6.89
C ILE A 537 18.24 -33.51 -7.67
N THR A 538 19.31 -33.40 -8.46
CA THR A 538 19.95 -34.50 -9.20
C THR A 538 21.10 -35.08 -8.39
N PRO A 539 21.62 -36.27 -8.76
CA PRO A 539 22.81 -36.84 -8.09
C PRO A 539 24.03 -35.92 -8.07
N CYS A 540 24.19 -35.07 -9.09
CA CYS A 540 25.30 -34.11 -9.18
C CYS A 540 25.12 -32.87 -8.27
N ASP A 541 23.91 -32.63 -7.75
CA ASP A 541 23.56 -31.42 -7.01
C ASP A 541 23.50 -31.58 -5.49
N THR A 542 24.01 -32.72 -4.96
CA THR A 542 23.80 -33.04 -3.53
C THR A 542 24.76 -32.32 -2.58
N LYS A 543 25.95 -31.89 -3.06
CA LYS A 543 26.93 -31.17 -2.25
C LYS A 543 26.65 -29.66 -2.26
N ILE A 544 25.52 -29.26 -1.65
CA ILE A 544 25.05 -27.87 -1.57
C ILE A 544 24.55 -27.54 -0.15
N LEU A 545 24.32 -26.26 0.13
CA LEU A 545 23.47 -25.77 1.21
C LEU A 545 22.38 -24.90 0.65
N ILE A 546 21.22 -24.85 1.32
CA ILE A 546 20.07 -24.05 0.92
C ILE A 546 19.74 -22.99 1.98
N GLN A 547 19.33 -21.81 1.50
CA GLN A 547 18.93 -20.67 2.32
C GLN A 547 17.62 -20.96 3.07
N SER A 548 17.39 -20.29 4.20
CA SER A 548 16.21 -20.41 5.06
C SER A 548 14.87 -20.15 4.35
N HIS A 549 14.87 -19.39 3.25
CA HIS A 549 13.68 -19.09 2.43
C HIS A 549 13.27 -20.24 1.51
N ILE A 550 14.09 -21.30 1.44
CA ILE A 550 13.83 -22.50 0.65
C ILE A 550 13.39 -23.62 1.59
N ARG A 551 12.33 -24.33 1.21
CA ARG A 551 11.93 -25.60 1.82
C ARG A 551 12.34 -26.74 0.92
N LYS A 552 12.65 -27.87 1.55
CA LYS A 552 12.95 -29.14 0.92
C LYS A 552 11.80 -30.09 1.19
N PHE A 553 11.23 -30.65 0.12
CA PHE A 553 10.20 -31.68 0.19
C PHE A 553 10.82 -33.01 -0.25
N ARG A 554 10.67 -34.04 0.58
CA ARG A 554 11.10 -35.42 0.25
C ARG A 554 9.88 -36.31 0.32
N VAL A 555 9.60 -37.02 -0.76
CA VAL A 555 8.66 -38.14 -0.76
C VAL A 555 9.36 -39.34 -0.07
N MET A 556 8.77 -39.80 1.03
CA MET A 556 9.38 -40.82 1.89
C MET A 556 9.22 -42.24 1.35
N ILE A 557 8.09 -42.46 0.64
CA ILE A 557 7.76 -43.75 0.04
C ILE A 557 7.28 -43.48 -1.37
N ASP A 558 8.09 -43.85 -2.38
CA ASP A 558 7.64 -43.83 -3.78
C ASP A 558 6.56 -44.92 -3.96
N SER A 559 5.34 -44.51 -4.19
CA SER A 559 4.20 -45.42 -4.37
C SER A 559 3.45 -45.10 -5.65
N GLU A 560 2.54 -45.97 -6.06
CA GLU A 560 1.61 -45.70 -7.17
C GLU A 560 0.69 -44.52 -6.86
N PHE A 561 0.46 -44.25 -5.57
CA PHE A 561 -0.35 -43.14 -5.12
C PHE A 561 0.37 -41.81 -5.36
N LEU A 562 1.65 -41.69 -4.90
CA LEU A 562 2.44 -40.45 -5.03
C LEU A 562 3.94 -40.82 -5.10
N ASN A 563 4.62 -40.20 -6.05
CA ASN A 563 6.09 -40.21 -6.13
C ASN A 563 6.66 -38.80 -6.36
N LYS A 564 7.97 -38.64 -6.31
CA LYS A 564 8.62 -37.32 -6.48
C LYS A 564 8.30 -36.62 -7.79
N TYR A 565 8.14 -37.37 -8.89
CA TYR A 565 7.84 -36.77 -10.21
C TYR A 565 6.40 -36.27 -10.31
N LEU A 566 5.45 -37.02 -9.74
CA LEU A 566 4.06 -36.60 -9.69
C LEU A 566 3.87 -35.40 -8.75
N LEU A 567 4.53 -35.38 -7.57
CA LEU A 567 4.53 -34.25 -6.68
C LEU A 567 5.12 -33.00 -7.36
N PHE A 568 6.26 -33.18 -8.05
CA PHE A 568 6.90 -32.09 -8.79
C PHE A 568 5.99 -31.51 -9.87
N TRP A 569 5.35 -32.38 -10.66
CA TRP A 569 4.36 -31.99 -11.66
C TRP A 569 3.20 -31.24 -11.02
N ALA A 570 2.58 -31.79 -9.99
CA ALA A 570 1.42 -31.21 -9.33
C ALA A 570 1.71 -29.79 -8.78
N LEU A 571 2.86 -29.59 -8.13
CA LEU A 571 3.29 -28.29 -7.62
C LEU A 571 3.49 -27.23 -8.73
N ASN A 572 3.83 -27.66 -9.96
CA ASN A 572 4.07 -26.76 -11.08
C ASN A 572 2.85 -26.58 -12.00
N THR A 573 1.71 -27.21 -11.71
CA THR A 573 0.46 -26.95 -12.44
C THR A 573 -0.02 -25.52 -12.21
N GLU A 574 -0.67 -24.92 -13.21
CA GLU A 574 -1.21 -23.57 -13.13
C GLU A 574 -2.14 -23.40 -11.94
N ILE A 575 -3.04 -24.36 -11.71
CA ILE A 575 -3.99 -24.31 -10.59
C ILE A 575 -3.27 -24.33 -9.23
N CYS A 576 -2.20 -25.11 -9.09
CA CYS A 576 -1.42 -25.13 -7.87
C CYS A 576 -0.65 -23.81 -7.68
N GLN A 577 -0.04 -23.28 -8.73
CA GLN A 577 0.65 -21.99 -8.71
C GLN A 577 -0.32 -20.82 -8.42
N ASN A 578 -1.54 -20.83 -8.94
CA ASN A 578 -2.57 -19.83 -8.64
C ASN A 578 -3.00 -19.91 -7.17
N GLN A 579 -3.18 -21.10 -6.60
CA GLN A 579 -3.42 -21.26 -5.17
C GLN A 579 -2.26 -20.73 -4.32
N ILE A 580 -1.00 -21.03 -4.70
CA ILE A 580 0.18 -20.53 -3.99
C ILE A 580 0.17 -19.01 -4.00
N LYS A 581 -0.03 -18.36 -5.16
CA LYS A 581 -0.08 -16.91 -5.30
C LYS A 581 -1.16 -16.28 -4.40
N SER A 582 -2.34 -16.88 -4.33
CA SER A 582 -3.44 -16.38 -3.48
C SER A 582 -3.17 -16.48 -1.98
N LYS A 583 -2.20 -17.30 -1.58
CA LYS A 583 -1.82 -17.54 -0.19
C LYS A 583 -0.50 -16.87 0.22
N ILE A 584 0.12 -16.11 -0.68
CA ILE A 584 1.30 -15.31 -0.37
C ILE A 584 0.84 -14.01 0.29
N PHE A 585 1.36 -13.72 1.47
CA PHE A 585 1.12 -12.46 2.17
C PHE A 585 2.43 -11.68 2.30
N ILE A 586 2.32 -10.36 2.33
CA ILE A 586 3.47 -9.48 2.45
C ILE A 586 3.63 -9.05 3.90
N GLN A 587 4.71 -9.49 4.53
CA GLN A 587 5.11 -9.06 5.87
C GLN A 587 6.20 -7.98 5.71
N ALA A 588 5.87 -6.74 6.03
CA ALA A 588 6.73 -5.57 5.80
C ALA A 588 7.17 -5.45 4.33
N THR A 589 8.34 -5.98 3.98
CA THR A 589 8.89 -5.97 2.61
C THR A 589 9.12 -7.38 2.03
N ILE A 590 8.85 -8.42 2.82
CA ILE A 590 9.13 -9.81 2.43
C ILE A 590 7.82 -10.55 2.19
N SER A 591 7.65 -11.07 1.00
CA SER A 591 6.55 -11.98 0.68
C SER A 591 6.80 -13.35 1.33
N THR A 592 5.78 -13.93 1.92
CA THR A 592 5.86 -15.25 2.56
C THR A 592 4.61 -16.08 2.31
N LEU A 593 4.81 -17.34 1.99
CA LEU A 593 3.77 -18.36 1.98
C LEU A 593 3.61 -18.95 3.40
N GLY A 594 4.71 -19.02 4.15
CA GLY A 594 4.72 -19.59 5.50
C GLY A 594 4.23 -21.04 5.51
N ASN A 595 3.39 -21.38 6.50
CA ASN A 595 2.79 -22.71 6.59
C ASN A 595 1.50 -22.85 5.75
N ARG A 596 1.11 -21.81 4.99
CA ARG A 596 -0.08 -21.90 4.12
C ARG A 596 0.12 -22.80 2.90
N ILE A 597 1.35 -23.26 2.63
CA ILE A 597 1.60 -24.37 1.70
C ILE A 597 0.81 -25.63 2.08
N ASP A 598 0.57 -25.86 3.38
CA ASP A 598 -0.21 -27.00 3.88
C ASP A 598 -1.68 -26.97 3.45
N GLU A 599 -2.18 -25.79 3.03
CA GLU A 599 -3.56 -25.61 2.57
C GLU A 599 -3.72 -25.79 1.06
N VAL A 600 -2.61 -25.94 0.33
CA VAL A 600 -2.62 -26.09 -1.14
C VAL A 600 -3.16 -27.46 -1.50
N LEU A 601 -4.11 -27.50 -2.43
CA LEU A 601 -4.73 -28.68 -2.97
C LEU A 601 -3.97 -29.12 -4.23
N LEU A 602 -3.36 -30.29 -4.18
CA LEU A 602 -2.60 -30.89 -5.28
C LEU A 602 -3.58 -31.66 -6.20
N PRO A 603 -3.57 -31.41 -7.51
CA PRO A 603 -4.40 -32.17 -8.47
C PRO A 603 -3.72 -33.52 -8.79
N ILE A 604 -4.24 -34.60 -8.24
CA ILE A 604 -3.75 -35.96 -8.51
C ILE A 604 -4.71 -36.65 -9.49
N PRO A 605 -4.23 -37.19 -10.65
CA PRO A 605 -5.10 -37.88 -11.58
C PRO A 605 -5.79 -39.10 -10.94
N LYS A 606 -7.12 -39.25 -11.18
CA LYS A 606 -7.87 -40.43 -10.72
C LYS A 606 -7.56 -41.67 -11.56
N ASP A 607 -7.33 -41.47 -12.86
CA ASP A 607 -7.00 -42.53 -13.81
C ASP A 607 -5.53 -42.97 -13.66
N PRO A 608 -5.28 -44.26 -13.40
CA PRO A 608 -3.93 -44.81 -13.22
C PRO A 608 -3.02 -44.66 -14.46
N ASP A 609 -3.58 -44.80 -15.66
CA ASP A 609 -2.81 -44.70 -16.91
C ASP A 609 -2.40 -43.27 -17.21
N VAL A 610 -3.31 -42.30 -16.97
CA VAL A 610 -2.98 -40.85 -17.04
C VAL A 610 -1.92 -40.50 -16.02
N LYS A 611 -2.02 -41.02 -14.79
CA LYS A 611 -1.03 -40.82 -13.73
C LYS A 611 0.33 -41.32 -14.12
N LYS A 612 0.41 -42.59 -14.59
CA LYS A 612 1.63 -43.23 -15.04
C LYS A 612 2.29 -42.47 -16.17
N ASN A 613 1.51 -42.08 -17.18
CA ASN A 613 2.00 -41.28 -18.30
C ASN A 613 2.60 -39.96 -17.86
N LEU A 614 1.93 -39.19 -16.97
CA LEU A 614 2.45 -37.96 -16.43
C LEU A 614 3.75 -38.13 -15.64
N ILE A 615 3.85 -39.18 -14.84
CA ILE A 615 5.09 -39.53 -14.12
C ILE A 615 6.23 -39.80 -15.11
N GLU A 616 5.99 -40.60 -16.13
CA GLU A 616 6.99 -40.95 -17.13
C GLU A 616 7.45 -39.75 -17.96
N GLN A 617 6.51 -38.91 -18.40
CA GLN A 617 6.81 -37.67 -19.13
C GLN A 617 7.62 -36.70 -18.27
N THR A 618 7.18 -36.47 -17.03
CA THR A 618 7.89 -35.58 -16.08
C THR A 618 9.29 -36.08 -15.80
N LYS A 619 9.44 -37.39 -15.53
CA LYS A 619 10.73 -38.05 -15.34
C LYS A 619 11.64 -37.87 -16.55
N LYS A 620 11.13 -38.13 -17.76
CA LYS A 620 11.87 -38.02 -19.03
C LYS A 620 12.38 -36.57 -19.25
N ILE A 621 11.54 -35.59 -19.01
CA ILE A 621 11.93 -34.16 -19.14
C ILE A 621 13.02 -33.80 -18.14
N LEU A 622 12.84 -34.14 -16.86
CA LEU A 622 13.80 -33.81 -15.81
C LEU A 622 15.14 -34.53 -15.99
N LEU A 623 15.13 -35.80 -16.44
CA LEU A 623 16.37 -36.53 -16.74
C LEU A 623 17.11 -35.93 -17.93
N LYS A 624 16.41 -35.55 -19.01
CA LYS A 624 17.03 -34.85 -20.15
C LYS A 624 17.67 -33.53 -19.72
N LYS A 625 16.99 -32.74 -18.86
CA LYS A 625 17.54 -31.50 -18.32
C LYS A 625 18.80 -31.77 -17.49
N ALA A 626 18.77 -32.76 -16.62
CA ALA A 626 19.94 -33.17 -15.82
C ALA A 626 21.12 -33.59 -16.69
N GLN A 627 20.87 -34.36 -17.77
CA GLN A 627 21.90 -34.78 -18.72
C GLN A 627 22.52 -33.56 -19.44
N LEU A 628 21.70 -32.69 -20.01
CA LEU A 628 22.16 -31.44 -20.64
C LEU A 628 23.02 -30.60 -19.71
N LYS A 629 22.57 -30.46 -18.45
CA LYS A 629 23.31 -29.74 -17.41
C LYS A 629 24.69 -30.35 -17.17
N SER A 630 24.76 -31.68 -17.06
CA SER A 630 26.02 -32.42 -16.90
C SER A 630 26.95 -32.28 -18.10
N ASP A 631 26.40 -32.34 -19.32
CA ASP A 631 27.17 -32.21 -20.55
C ASP A 631 27.73 -30.78 -20.72
N PHE A 632 26.96 -29.76 -20.40
CA PHE A 632 27.44 -28.39 -20.33
C PHE A 632 28.56 -28.21 -19.29
N ALA A 633 28.40 -28.80 -18.09
CA ALA A 633 29.43 -28.71 -17.06
C ALA A 633 30.74 -29.31 -17.54
N LYS A 634 30.70 -30.46 -18.22
CA LYS A 634 31.90 -31.12 -18.82
C LYS A 634 32.52 -30.27 -19.94
N LEU A 635 31.70 -29.64 -20.77
CA LEU A 635 32.16 -28.79 -21.88
C LEU A 635 32.93 -27.55 -21.39
N LEU A 636 32.54 -27.02 -20.22
CA LEU A 636 33.13 -25.81 -19.63
C LEU A 636 34.35 -26.11 -18.74
N THR A 637 34.63 -27.39 -18.41
CA THR A 637 35.83 -27.84 -17.71
C THR A 637 36.92 -28.15 -18.76
N ILE A 638 37.61 -27.11 -19.23
CA ILE A 638 38.84 -27.23 -20.03
C ILE A 638 40.04 -27.19 -19.11
#